data_45912ef09296331cc048b58c033422ab
#
_entry.id   45912ef09296331cc048b58c033422ab
#
_cell.length_a   1.000
_cell.length_b   1.000
_cell.length_c   1.000
_cell.angle_alpha   90.00
_cell.angle_beta   90.00
_cell.angle_gamma   90.00
#
_symmetry.space_group_name_H-M   'P 1'
#
loop_
_entity.id
_entity.type
_entity.pdbx_description
1 polymer ?
#
loop_
_entity_poly.entity_id
_entity_poly.type
_entity_poly.pdbx_seq_one_letter_code
_entity_poly.pdbx_strand_id
1 'polypeptide(L)'
;MKGYFTVALFYFTNSVFQTFKSLIFEKKSLKNNYWSLLLLLLCFNIWGQENYTISGTITSAASNETLIGVNVIIPELNKGAVTNEYGFYSLTLPEGNYTLQVSFIGFENIAQPLQLSENKKLNFSLNESTETLDEVIIQENVEQLSIRKPQMSVNALTAETIKQIPVVLGEADVIKSILLLPGVTNAGEGASGFNVRGGAVDQNLILLDEAIIFNSSHLFGFFSVFNPDAIKDLKLYKGGIPARYGGRVSSVLDIYQKEGNSKEFHANGGIGAVASRLLVEGPIVKNKSAFLVGGRASYAHLFLPLFDIDNKAYFYDLNAKLNYNFDDKNSLYLSGYFGRDLFGVSDSFLNTYGNATINLRWNHVFSDKLFSNLSLIYSDYYYGLLLDFVGFQYDSGIRNFNVKYDFQHYLNSEIKLSYGVNNIYYRFNPATIIPNRPDSGINPSQLTHKFANEFSVYAEAEHDISEALALRYGLRLSHFTRLGQDAFNRYQNDQALNYNDQLELYQPATPVEVQTNTGTLATFTNLEPRASLSYLINDNSSFKASYNRMAQYLHLISNTNAPTPLDVYAPSGPYLKPQLLDQYALGYFKKIRNNEYSIETEIFYKDIQNRLDYRNGAQLIANDAIEGEVLSGKGRAYGLEFLAKKNKGKFTGWLAYTLSRSEQQTPGRTPIETGINNGTWYPSAYDKTHDISAYVNFELNKKWNFNANFVFQTGQPTNFPVSQSQFQGLTIANYATRNQQRLPSYNRLDLSATLTPKNKNKTIKGEWVFSIYNVYNRMNAASITFRTNEDTGANEALRTSIFGILPSVTYNFKF
;
A
#
# COMPACT_ATOMS: atom_id res chain seq x y z
N MET A 1 9.81 33.33 29.62
CA MET A 1 9.07 33.66 28.40
C MET A 1 7.88 32.72 28.08
N LYS A 2 7.24 32.09 29.08
CA LYS A 2 6.05 31.22 28.88
C LYS A 2 4.72 31.86 29.34
N GLY A 3 4.73 33.08 29.86
CA GLY A 3 3.55 33.73 30.45
C GLY A 3 2.82 34.74 29.53
N TYR A 4 3.45 35.20 28.47
CA TYR A 4 2.88 36.29 27.62
C TYR A 4 2.09 35.81 26.39
N PHE A 5 2.29 34.57 25.98
CA PHE A 5 1.56 34.03 24.83
C PHE A 5 0.13 33.55 25.16
N THR A 6 -0.10 33.12 26.40
CA THR A 6 -1.41 32.63 26.84
C THR A 6 -2.37 33.78 27.11
N VAL A 7 -1.90 34.95 27.52
CA VAL A 7 -2.74 36.13 27.80
C VAL A 7 -3.18 36.82 26.50
N ALA A 8 -2.33 36.87 25.48
CA ALA A 8 -2.68 37.46 24.18
C ALA A 8 -3.74 36.64 23.42
N LEU A 9 -3.71 35.30 23.53
CA LEU A 9 -4.71 34.43 22.90
C LEU A 9 -6.08 34.53 23.59
N PHE A 10 -6.09 34.76 24.92
CA PHE A 10 -7.32 34.92 25.70
C PHE A 10 -8.04 36.27 25.44
N TYR A 11 -7.27 37.33 25.17
CA TYR A 11 -7.81 38.62 24.79
C TYR A 11 -8.33 38.67 23.35
N PHE A 12 -7.70 37.92 22.43
CA PHE A 12 -8.13 37.85 21.04
C PHE A 12 -9.46 37.08 20.88
N THR A 13 -9.62 35.98 21.61
CA THR A 13 -10.85 35.16 21.57
C THR A 13 -12.03 35.87 22.25
N ASN A 14 -11.80 36.62 23.34
CA ASN A 14 -12.85 37.37 24.00
C ASN A 14 -13.32 38.62 23.21
N SER A 15 -12.41 39.28 22.49
CA SER A 15 -12.74 40.40 21.62
C SER A 15 -13.62 39.99 20.42
N VAL A 16 -13.28 38.83 19.79
CA VAL A 16 -14.07 38.28 18.66
C VAL A 16 -15.44 37.78 19.16
N PHE A 17 -15.53 37.20 20.34
CA PHE A 17 -16.81 36.71 20.90
C PHE A 17 -17.72 37.85 21.38
N GLN A 18 -17.15 38.92 21.88
CA GLN A 18 -17.93 40.13 22.27
C GLN A 18 -18.47 40.87 21.04
N THR A 19 -17.68 40.97 19.97
CA THR A 19 -18.09 41.55 18.68
C THR A 19 -19.20 40.74 17.98
N PHE A 20 -19.12 39.39 18.10
CA PHE A 20 -20.21 38.54 17.60
C PHE A 20 -21.49 38.59 18.42
N LYS A 21 -21.39 38.81 19.76
CA LYS A 21 -22.57 38.93 20.62
C LYS A 21 -23.30 40.27 20.49
N SER A 22 -22.62 41.38 20.18
CA SER A 22 -23.22 42.67 19.90
C SER A 22 -23.92 42.72 18.53
N LEU A 23 -23.52 41.87 17.57
CA LEU A 23 -24.14 41.74 16.23
C LEU A 23 -25.42 40.91 16.23
N ILE A 24 -25.69 40.12 17.27
CA ILE A 24 -26.87 39.22 17.32
C ILE A 24 -28.03 39.75 18.19
N PHE A 25 -27.82 40.76 19.05
CA PHE A 25 -28.85 41.18 20.05
C PHE A 25 -29.26 42.66 20.04
N GLU A 26 -29.12 43.40 18.92
CA GLU A 26 -29.83 44.68 18.80
C GLU A 26 -31.01 44.58 17.81
N LYS A 27 -32.18 44.27 18.35
CA LYS A 27 -33.46 44.43 17.68
C LYS A 27 -33.84 45.92 17.71
N LYS A 28 -33.40 46.66 16.67
CA LYS A 28 -34.18 47.86 16.23
C LYS A 28 -33.73 48.30 14.83
N SER A 29 -34.73 48.42 13.92
CA SER A 29 -34.64 49.10 12.62
C SER A 29 -33.89 48.32 11.48
N LEU A 30 -34.42 47.16 11.11
CA LEU A 30 -33.97 46.39 9.91
C LEU A 30 -34.95 46.54 8.73
N LYS A 31 -35.45 47.75 8.45
CA LYS A 31 -36.31 47.98 7.28
C LYS A 31 -35.64 48.67 6.09
N ASN A 32 -34.43 49.23 6.25
CA ASN A 32 -33.79 49.97 5.15
C ASN A 32 -32.47 49.36 4.63
N ASN A 33 -31.92 48.25 5.23
CA ASN A 33 -30.66 47.72 4.80
C ASN A 33 -30.75 46.53 3.81
N TYR A 34 -31.93 46.03 3.51
CA TYR A 34 -32.08 44.99 2.48
C TYR A 34 -31.80 45.54 1.06
N TRP A 35 -32.09 46.83 0.83
CA TRP A 35 -31.76 47.46 -0.44
C TRP A 35 -30.27 47.69 -0.64
N SER A 36 -29.51 47.98 0.41
CA SER A 36 -28.05 48.10 0.32
C SER A 36 -27.37 46.74 0.14
N LEU A 37 -27.89 45.66 0.77
CA LEU A 37 -27.42 44.28 0.56
C LEU A 37 -27.81 43.79 -0.85
N LEU A 38 -28.98 44.11 -1.35
CA LEU A 38 -29.42 43.81 -2.71
C LEU A 38 -28.63 44.62 -3.75
N LEU A 39 -28.29 45.88 -3.47
CA LEU A 39 -27.40 46.69 -4.31
C LEU A 39 -25.96 46.20 -4.28
N LEU A 40 -25.46 45.70 -3.13
CA LEU A 40 -24.13 45.06 -3.06
C LEU A 40 -24.12 43.74 -3.84
N LEU A 41 -25.20 42.96 -3.83
CA LEU A 41 -25.36 41.75 -4.62
C LEU A 41 -25.55 42.04 -6.13
N LEU A 42 -26.09 43.18 -6.48
CA LEU A 42 -26.23 43.63 -7.89
C LEU A 42 -24.94 44.24 -8.47
N CYS A 43 -24.00 44.72 -7.66
CA CYS A 43 -22.70 45.21 -8.12
C CYS A 43 -21.68 44.12 -8.44
N PHE A 44 -22.01 42.85 -8.23
CA PHE A 44 -21.17 41.70 -8.66
C PHE A 44 -21.48 41.21 -10.10
N ASN A 45 -22.00 42.07 -10.97
CA ASN A 45 -21.84 41.85 -12.42
C ASN A 45 -20.41 42.23 -12.82
N ILE A 46 -19.41 41.49 -12.30
CA ILE A 46 -18.08 41.49 -12.87
C ILE A 46 -18.24 40.89 -14.28
N TRP A 47 -17.77 41.57 -15.28
CA TRP A 47 -17.58 41.06 -16.63
C TRP A 47 -16.73 39.77 -16.50
N GLY A 48 -17.38 38.61 -16.34
CA GLY A 48 -16.73 37.32 -16.31
C GLY A 48 -16.22 37.10 -17.72
N GLN A 49 -14.90 37.04 -17.87
CA GLN A 49 -14.26 36.51 -19.07
C GLN A 49 -14.85 35.13 -19.31
N GLU A 50 -15.38 34.87 -20.52
CA GLU A 50 -15.95 33.54 -20.82
C GLU A 50 -14.88 32.47 -20.70
N ASN A 51 -15.20 31.40 -19.97
CA ASN A 51 -14.31 30.30 -19.72
C ASN A 51 -14.79 29.06 -20.48
N TYR A 52 -13.90 28.45 -21.22
CA TYR A 52 -14.15 27.24 -21.97
C TYR A 52 -13.30 26.09 -21.48
N THR A 53 -13.79 24.86 -21.64
CA THR A 53 -13.14 23.65 -21.15
C THR A 53 -12.56 22.85 -22.30
N ILE A 54 -11.31 22.43 -22.12
CA ILE A 54 -10.65 21.42 -22.94
C ILE A 54 -10.67 20.11 -22.16
N SER A 55 -11.22 19.08 -22.75
CA SER A 55 -11.25 17.74 -22.14
C SER A 55 -10.86 16.66 -23.13
N GLY A 56 -10.47 15.50 -22.65
CA GLY A 56 -10.15 14.39 -23.55
C GLY A 56 -9.45 13.25 -22.84
N THR A 57 -9.06 12.25 -23.62
CA THR A 57 -8.31 11.09 -23.16
C THR A 57 -6.97 11.05 -23.88
N ILE A 58 -5.91 10.68 -23.14
CA ILE A 58 -4.56 10.54 -23.69
C ILE A 58 -4.17 9.08 -23.67
N THR A 59 -3.69 8.57 -24.83
CA THR A 59 -3.34 7.18 -25.05
C THR A 59 -1.93 7.04 -25.64
N SER A 60 -1.35 5.84 -25.55
CA SER A 60 -0.14 5.45 -26.29
C SER A 60 -0.47 5.24 -27.76
N ALA A 61 0.34 5.78 -28.65
CA ALA A 61 0.21 5.56 -30.09
C ALA A 61 0.52 4.11 -30.49
N ALA A 62 1.35 3.41 -29.73
CA ALA A 62 1.72 2.02 -30.01
C ALA A 62 0.64 1.02 -29.61
N SER A 63 -0.06 1.20 -28.48
CA SER A 63 -0.99 0.23 -27.91
C SER A 63 -2.44 0.68 -27.85
N ASN A 64 -2.69 2.00 -27.94
CA ASN A 64 -3.95 2.67 -27.64
C ASN A 64 -4.37 2.56 -26.15
N GLU A 65 -3.45 2.15 -25.29
CA GLU A 65 -3.64 2.12 -23.84
C GLU A 65 -3.71 3.53 -23.27
N THR A 66 -4.60 3.78 -22.32
CA THR A 66 -4.70 5.09 -21.65
C THR A 66 -3.45 5.40 -20.83
N LEU A 67 -2.99 6.64 -20.80
CA LEU A 67 -1.79 7.06 -20.08
C LEU A 67 -2.14 7.81 -18.80
N ILE A 68 -1.62 7.33 -17.67
CA ILE A 68 -1.84 7.87 -16.33
C ILE A 68 -0.77 8.92 -16.03
N GLY A 69 -1.16 10.09 -15.54
CA GLY A 69 -0.19 11.09 -15.07
C GLY A 69 0.45 11.93 -16.18
N VAL A 70 -0.14 11.93 -17.39
CA VAL A 70 0.31 12.82 -18.48
C VAL A 70 -0.02 14.26 -18.13
N ASN A 71 0.95 15.15 -18.34
CA ASN A 71 0.76 16.57 -18.11
C ASN A 71 0.24 17.27 -19.37
N VAL A 72 -0.80 18.08 -19.18
CA VAL A 72 -1.41 18.95 -20.19
C VAL A 72 -1.30 20.38 -19.69
N ILE A 73 -0.50 21.21 -20.32
CA ILE A 73 -0.07 22.52 -19.79
C ILE A 73 -0.32 23.63 -20.81
N ILE A 74 -0.70 24.77 -20.30
CA ILE A 74 -0.73 26.05 -21.02
C ILE A 74 0.34 26.96 -20.40
N PRO A 75 1.55 27.05 -21.00
CA PRO A 75 2.65 27.83 -20.45
C PRO A 75 2.33 29.31 -20.23
N GLU A 76 1.57 29.91 -21.13
CA GLU A 76 1.22 31.34 -21.09
C GLU A 76 0.43 31.72 -19.84
N LEU A 77 -0.32 30.76 -19.26
CA LEU A 77 -1.13 30.96 -18.04
C LEU A 77 -0.53 30.26 -16.81
N ASN A 78 0.59 29.53 -16.99
CA ASN A 78 1.13 28.64 -15.94
C ASN A 78 0.07 27.72 -15.31
N LYS A 79 -0.89 27.26 -16.14
CA LYS A 79 -2.02 26.38 -15.73
C LYS A 79 -1.91 25.05 -16.47
N GLY A 80 -2.37 23.99 -15.81
CA GLY A 80 -2.37 22.68 -16.42
C GLY A 80 -3.21 21.66 -15.67
N ALA A 81 -3.46 20.54 -16.33
CA ALA A 81 -4.11 19.37 -15.78
C ALA A 81 -3.22 18.15 -15.94
N VAL A 82 -3.50 17.12 -15.16
CA VAL A 82 -2.81 15.82 -15.25
C VAL A 82 -3.87 14.75 -15.49
N THR A 83 -3.60 13.81 -16.41
CA THR A 83 -4.53 12.71 -16.64
C THR A 83 -4.72 11.88 -15.37
N ASN A 84 -5.96 11.50 -15.12
CA ASN A 84 -6.32 10.60 -14.02
C ASN A 84 -5.88 9.15 -14.28
N GLU A 85 -6.24 8.22 -13.41
CA GLU A 85 -5.92 6.80 -13.50
C GLU A 85 -6.49 6.12 -14.76
N TYR A 86 -7.34 6.82 -15.51
CA TYR A 86 -8.03 6.34 -16.71
C TYR A 86 -7.67 7.14 -17.96
N GLY A 87 -6.64 7.97 -17.88
CA GLY A 87 -6.16 8.78 -18.99
C GLY A 87 -7.00 10.01 -19.31
N PHE A 88 -8.06 10.30 -18.54
CA PHE A 88 -8.92 11.46 -18.75
C PHE A 88 -8.32 12.71 -18.13
N TYR A 89 -8.44 13.85 -18.82
CA TYR A 89 -8.10 15.18 -18.33
C TYR A 89 -9.22 16.21 -18.64
N SER A 90 -9.25 17.27 -17.85
CA SER A 90 -10.12 18.42 -18.09
C SER A 90 -9.43 19.67 -17.58
N LEU A 91 -9.41 20.73 -18.39
CA LEU A 91 -8.79 22.01 -18.10
C LEU A 91 -9.70 23.14 -18.57
N THR A 92 -10.14 24.00 -17.66
CA THR A 92 -11.02 25.15 -17.95
C THR A 92 -10.17 26.44 -17.98
N LEU A 93 -10.26 27.21 -19.05
CA LEU A 93 -9.43 28.39 -19.30
C LEU A 93 -10.29 29.53 -19.84
N PRO A 94 -9.87 30.78 -19.68
CA PRO A 94 -10.49 31.92 -20.37
C PRO A 94 -10.44 31.75 -21.90
N GLU A 95 -11.34 32.44 -22.61
CA GLU A 95 -11.23 32.58 -24.06
C GLU A 95 -9.88 33.18 -24.46
N GLY A 96 -9.23 32.62 -25.50
CA GLY A 96 -7.93 33.10 -25.95
C GLY A 96 -7.19 32.16 -26.90
N ASN A 97 -6.02 32.61 -27.32
CA ASN A 97 -5.08 31.85 -28.13
C ASN A 97 -3.91 31.41 -27.26
N TYR A 98 -3.62 30.12 -27.25
CA TYR A 98 -2.66 29.49 -26.36
C TYR A 98 -1.79 28.48 -27.11
N THR A 99 -0.73 28.05 -26.47
CA THR A 99 0.04 26.85 -26.85
C THR A 99 -0.27 25.71 -25.88
N LEU A 100 -0.93 24.66 -26.39
CA LEU A 100 -1.17 23.45 -25.59
C LEU A 100 0.06 22.55 -25.68
N GLN A 101 0.62 22.20 -24.54
CA GLN A 101 1.73 21.26 -24.41
C GLN A 101 1.27 20.00 -23.69
N VAL A 102 1.58 18.82 -24.28
CA VAL A 102 1.32 17.52 -23.70
C VAL A 102 2.63 16.78 -23.55
N SER A 103 2.93 16.30 -22.34
CA SER A 103 4.21 15.66 -22.04
C SER A 103 4.08 14.51 -21.05
N PHE A 104 4.85 13.45 -21.29
CA PHE A 104 4.91 12.28 -20.43
C PHE A 104 6.30 11.63 -20.52
N ILE A 105 6.80 11.08 -19.41
CA ILE A 105 8.14 10.45 -19.37
C ILE A 105 8.16 9.24 -20.30
N GLY A 106 9.19 9.16 -21.17
CA GLY A 106 9.33 8.08 -22.16
C GLY A 106 8.54 8.27 -23.45
N PHE A 107 7.87 9.42 -23.62
CA PHE A 107 7.07 9.73 -24.81
C PHE A 107 7.52 11.05 -25.45
N GLU A 108 7.23 11.21 -26.73
CA GLU A 108 7.46 12.44 -27.45
C GLU A 108 6.49 13.53 -26.98
N ASN A 109 7.00 14.75 -26.80
CA ASN A 109 6.17 15.88 -26.40
C ASN A 109 5.38 16.41 -27.59
N ILE A 110 4.13 16.79 -27.36
CA ILE A 110 3.30 17.49 -28.35
C ILE A 110 3.17 18.95 -27.93
N ALA A 111 3.40 19.87 -28.88
CA ALA A 111 3.10 21.27 -28.71
C ALA A 111 2.27 21.75 -29.91
N GLN A 112 1.07 22.30 -29.67
CA GLN A 112 0.22 22.77 -30.75
C GLN A 112 -0.49 24.07 -30.38
N PRO A 113 -0.73 24.97 -31.35
CA PRO A 113 -1.53 26.16 -31.12
C PRO A 113 -2.98 25.78 -30.86
N LEU A 114 -3.61 26.51 -29.93
CA LEU A 114 -4.98 26.29 -29.52
C LEU A 114 -5.72 27.65 -29.50
N GLN A 115 -6.73 27.80 -30.36
CA GLN A 115 -7.71 28.85 -30.27
C GLN A 115 -8.90 28.33 -29.46
N LEU A 116 -9.14 28.88 -28.28
CA LEU A 116 -10.20 28.51 -27.37
C LEU A 116 -11.31 29.56 -27.33
N SER A 117 -12.41 29.28 -28.04
CA SER A 117 -13.61 30.10 -28.13
C SER A 117 -14.89 29.31 -27.85
N GLU A 118 -14.77 28.04 -27.56
CA GLU A 118 -15.83 27.08 -27.22
C GLU A 118 -15.22 25.89 -26.49
N ASN A 119 -16.05 25.04 -25.83
CA ASN A 119 -15.57 23.79 -25.24
C ASN A 119 -15.04 22.87 -26.33
N LYS A 120 -13.85 22.31 -26.12
CA LYS A 120 -13.20 21.42 -27.10
C LYS A 120 -12.85 20.08 -26.49
N LYS A 121 -13.18 19.02 -27.22
CA LYS A 121 -12.72 17.67 -26.90
C LYS A 121 -11.46 17.38 -27.72
N LEU A 122 -10.32 17.18 -27.04
CA LEU A 122 -9.02 16.94 -27.67
C LEU A 122 -8.43 15.65 -27.08
N ASN A 123 -8.44 14.59 -27.88
CA ASN A 123 -7.76 13.34 -27.54
C ASN A 123 -6.34 13.35 -28.14
N PHE A 124 -5.36 12.85 -27.38
CA PHE A 124 -3.98 12.75 -27.84
C PHE A 124 -3.50 11.30 -27.85
N SER A 125 -2.68 11.00 -28.84
CA SER A 125 -2.00 9.72 -28.95
C SER A 125 -0.49 9.99 -28.99
N LEU A 126 0.22 9.60 -27.91
CA LEU A 126 1.64 9.91 -27.75
C LEU A 126 2.50 8.78 -28.31
N ASN A 127 3.52 9.12 -29.10
CA ASN A 127 4.53 8.18 -29.54
C ASN A 127 5.56 7.93 -28.44
N GLU A 128 6.02 6.69 -28.30
CA GLU A 128 7.17 6.39 -27.43
C GLU A 128 8.43 7.07 -27.98
N SER A 129 9.18 7.75 -27.11
CA SER A 129 10.45 8.36 -27.51
C SER A 129 11.52 7.28 -27.69
N THR A 130 12.14 7.26 -28.87
CA THR A 130 13.28 6.38 -29.17
C THR A 130 14.63 6.99 -28.78
N GLU A 131 14.62 8.26 -28.40
CA GLU A 131 15.82 8.95 -27.97
C GLU A 131 16.06 8.75 -26.46
N THR A 132 17.25 8.32 -26.14
CA THR A 132 17.75 8.33 -24.77
C THR A 132 17.77 9.77 -24.26
N LEU A 133 17.28 9.98 -23.06
CA LEU A 133 17.02 11.19 -22.26
C LEU A 133 18.01 12.39 -22.35
N ASP A 134 18.65 12.67 -23.49
CA ASP A 134 19.71 13.70 -23.58
C ASP A 134 19.20 15.12 -23.88
N GLU A 135 17.95 15.34 -24.33
CA GLU A 135 17.46 16.70 -24.57
C GLU A 135 15.94 16.82 -24.46
N VAL A 136 15.43 17.18 -23.29
CA VAL A 136 14.02 17.56 -23.10
C VAL A 136 13.94 19.02 -22.66
N ILE A 137 13.75 19.90 -23.64
CA ILE A 137 13.64 21.35 -23.45
C ILE A 137 12.36 21.82 -22.75
N ILE A 138 11.38 20.91 -22.53
CA ILE A 138 10.03 21.26 -21.99
C ILE A 138 9.81 20.75 -20.54
N GLN A 139 10.85 20.33 -19.83
CA GLN A 139 10.72 19.74 -18.49
C GLN A 139 10.41 20.75 -17.36
N GLU A 140 10.69 22.02 -17.55
CA GLU A 140 10.65 23.00 -16.46
C GLU A 140 9.22 23.17 -15.88
N ASN A 141 8.20 23.27 -16.74
CA ASN A 141 6.82 23.49 -16.31
C ASN A 141 6.15 22.23 -15.72
N VAL A 142 6.49 21.05 -16.26
CA VAL A 142 5.97 19.75 -15.75
C VAL A 142 6.44 19.47 -14.34
N GLU A 143 7.69 19.83 -14.07
CA GLU A 143 8.33 19.61 -12.78
C GLU A 143 7.83 20.59 -11.71
N GLN A 144 7.51 21.81 -12.09
CA GLN A 144 6.89 22.80 -11.22
C GLN A 144 5.54 22.30 -10.70
N LEU A 145 4.70 21.69 -11.55
CA LEU A 145 3.41 21.12 -11.13
C LEU A 145 3.58 20.02 -10.08
N SER A 146 4.63 19.18 -10.16
CA SER A 146 4.88 18.13 -9.17
C SER A 146 5.32 18.67 -7.80
N ILE A 147 6.07 19.77 -7.77
CA ILE A 147 6.47 20.47 -6.53
C ILE A 147 5.27 21.20 -5.92
N ARG A 148 4.44 21.84 -6.75
CA ARG A 148 3.27 22.61 -6.35
C ARG A 148 2.13 21.75 -5.78
N LYS A 149 1.96 20.53 -6.29
CA LYS A 149 0.87 19.65 -5.84
C LYS A 149 0.94 19.38 -4.34
N PRO A 150 -0.21 19.44 -3.62
CA PRO A 150 -0.26 19.20 -2.18
C PRO A 150 -0.03 17.75 -1.80
N GLN A 151 0.16 16.89 -2.78
CA GLN A 151 0.48 15.49 -2.56
C GLN A 151 1.89 15.32 -1.99
N MET A 152 2.04 14.68 -0.84
CA MET A 152 3.31 14.35 -0.20
C MET A 152 3.33 12.92 0.28
N SER A 153 4.53 12.43 0.61
CA SER A 153 4.71 11.05 1.12
C SER A 153 4.22 9.98 0.13
N VAL A 154 4.32 10.25 -1.17
CA VAL A 154 3.89 9.32 -2.23
C VAL A 154 5.08 8.99 -3.12
N ASN A 155 5.33 7.71 -3.28
CA ASN A 155 6.37 7.22 -4.18
C ASN A 155 5.72 6.43 -5.31
N ALA A 156 6.09 6.75 -6.54
CA ALA A 156 5.74 6.01 -7.74
C ALA A 156 6.97 5.31 -8.30
N LEU A 157 6.82 4.08 -8.77
CA LEU A 157 7.85 3.34 -9.49
C LEU A 157 7.29 2.87 -10.82
N THR A 158 8.04 3.09 -11.90
CA THR A 158 7.67 2.59 -13.22
C THR A 158 7.98 1.10 -13.35
N ALA A 159 7.25 0.40 -14.20
CA ALA A 159 7.52 -1.01 -14.50
C ALA A 159 8.97 -1.24 -15.00
N GLU A 160 9.54 -0.27 -15.72
CA GLU A 160 10.94 -0.32 -16.19
C GLU A 160 11.93 -0.28 -15.03
N THR A 161 11.75 0.65 -14.08
CA THR A 161 12.60 0.73 -12.89
C THR A 161 12.53 -0.56 -12.08
N ILE A 162 11.33 -1.13 -11.89
CA ILE A 162 11.14 -2.39 -11.18
C ILE A 162 11.92 -3.54 -11.83
N LYS A 163 11.92 -3.60 -13.17
CA LYS A 163 12.63 -4.65 -13.92
C LYS A 163 14.17 -4.52 -13.87
N GLN A 164 14.69 -3.32 -13.65
CA GLN A 164 16.13 -3.06 -13.56
C GLN A 164 16.72 -3.35 -12.18
N ILE A 165 15.92 -3.29 -11.11
CA ILE A 165 16.39 -3.51 -9.74
C ILE A 165 16.84 -4.98 -9.55
N PRO A 166 18.10 -5.23 -9.11
CA PRO A 166 18.57 -6.58 -8.80
C PRO A 166 17.75 -7.22 -7.68
N VAL A 167 17.28 -8.44 -7.88
CA VAL A 167 16.44 -9.15 -6.92
C VAL A 167 16.84 -10.61 -6.78
N VAL A 168 16.31 -11.28 -5.77
CA VAL A 168 16.54 -12.70 -5.52
C VAL A 168 16.12 -13.53 -6.72
N LEU A 169 16.96 -14.48 -7.11
CA LEU A 169 16.66 -15.50 -8.11
C LEU A 169 16.37 -14.96 -9.51
N GLY A 170 16.71 -13.67 -9.78
CA GLY A 170 16.62 -13.06 -11.12
C GLY A 170 15.22 -12.70 -11.59
N GLU A 171 14.20 -12.81 -10.74
CA GLU A 171 12.82 -12.39 -11.05
C GLU A 171 12.57 -10.97 -10.55
N ALA A 172 12.14 -10.08 -11.44
CA ALA A 172 11.78 -8.70 -11.06
C ALA A 172 10.61 -8.70 -10.06
N ASP A 173 10.72 -7.90 -8.99
CA ASP A 173 9.79 -7.97 -7.87
C ASP A 173 9.35 -6.58 -7.40
N VAL A 174 8.03 -6.38 -7.39
CA VAL A 174 7.39 -5.11 -7.00
C VAL A 174 7.62 -4.79 -5.53
N ILE A 175 7.37 -5.75 -4.63
CA ILE A 175 7.52 -5.54 -3.20
C ILE A 175 8.98 -5.28 -2.84
N LYS A 176 9.92 -6.07 -3.41
CA LYS A 176 11.35 -5.84 -3.18
C LYS A 176 11.81 -4.46 -3.67
N SER A 177 11.21 -3.96 -4.74
CA SER A 177 11.53 -2.62 -5.27
C SER A 177 11.06 -1.50 -4.34
N ILE A 178 9.86 -1.59 -3.76
CA ILE A 178 9.38 -0.57 -2.81
C ILE A 178 10.13 -0.61 -1.48
N LEU A 179 10.75 -1.73 -1.09
CA LEU A 179 11.60 -1.82 0.10
C LEU A 179 12.88 -0.96 0.01
N LEU A 180 13.22 -0.44 -1.17
CA LEU A 180 14.35 0.50 -1.36
C LEU A 180 13.94 1.96 -1.17
N LEU A 181 12.69 2.23 -0.83
CA LEU A 181 12.14 3.57 -0.60
C LEU A 181 12.20 3.95 0.88
N PRO A 182 12.39 5.24 1.23
CA PRO A 182 12.47 5.64 2.62
C PRO A 182 11.16 5.35 3.37
N GLY A 183 11.28 4.91 4.62
CA GLY A 183 10.14 4.58 5.47
C GLY A 183 9.47 3.26 5.16
N VAL A 184 10.03 2.43 4.26
CA VAL A 184 9.50 1.11 3.89
C VAL A 184 10.49 0.03 4.26
N THR A 185 10.12 -0.90 5.12
CA THR A 185 11.00 -1.98 5.58
C THR A 185 10.37 -3.34 5.34
N ASN A 186 11.20 -4.39 5.21
CA ASN A 186 10.71 -5.75 5.14
C ASN A 186 10.14 -6.22 6.49
N ALA A 187 9.21 -7.15 6.48
CA ALA A 187 8.68 -7.78 7.70
C ALA A 187 9.67 -8.78 8.34
N GLY A 188 10.72 -9.16 7.64
CA GLY A 188 11.75 -10.13 8.00
C GLY A 188 12.30 -10.83 6.76
N GLU A 189 13.46 -11.46 6.84
CA GLU A 189 13.94 -12.30 5.75
C GLU A 189 13.10 -13.59 5.67
N GLY A 190 12.52 -13.87 4.50
CA GLY A 190 11.58 -14.98 4.35
C GLY A 190 10.19 -14.72 4.95
N ALA A 191 9.82 -13.45 5.18
CA ALA A 191 8.51 -13.06 5.67
C ALA A 191 7.69 -12.34 4.60
N SER A 192 6.39 -12.60 4.58
CA SER A 192 5.45 -11.93 3.69
C SER A 192 5.19 -10.49 4.12
N GLY A 193 5.02 -9.59 3.14
CA GLY A 193 4.60 -8.22 3.36
C GLY A 193 5.71 -7.22 3.66
N PHE A 194 5.31 -6.03 4.02
CA PHE A 194 6.19 -4.89 4.29
C PHE A 194 5.58 -3.98 5.37
N ASN A 195 6.46 -3.22 6.02
CA ASN A 195 6.07 -2.24 7.04
C ASN A 195 6.30 -0.83 6.50
N VAL A 196 5.41 0.12 6.82
CA VAL A 196 5.51 1.50 6.39
C VAL A 196 5.45 2.45 7.58
N ARG A 197 6.51 3.26 7.77
CA ARG A 197 6.59 4.24 8.86
C ARG A 197 6.22 3.63 10.21
N GLY A 198 6.82 2.49 10.52
CA GLY A 198 6.57 1.77 11.77
C GLY A 198 5.15 1.22 11.93
N GLY A 199 4.39 1.05 10.87
CA GLY A 199 3.11 0.34 10.87
C GLY A 199 3.29 -1.16 10.65
N ALA A 200 2.33 -1.96 11.11
CA ALA A 200 2.30 -3.40 10.91
C ALA A 200 1.88 -3.77 9.48
N VAL A 201 2.16 -5.00 9.07
CA VAL A 201 1.85 -5.49 7.71
C VAL A 201 0.36 -5.40 7.39
N ASP A 202 -0.52 -5.76 8.34
CA ASP A 202 -1.98 -5.70 8.20
C ASP A 202 -2.55 -4.27 8.11
N GLN A 203 -1.74 -3.29 8.47
CA GLN A 203 -2.13 -1.88 8.41
C GLN A 203 -1.91 -1.25 7.03
N ASN A 204 -1.41 -2.00 6.06
CA ASN A 204 -1.25 -1.56 4.68
C ASN A 204 -2.45 -2.02 3.83
N LEU A 205 -3.04 -1.11 3.08
CA LEU A 205 -4.03 -1.44 2.05
C LEU A 205 -3.30 -1.74 0.75
N ILE A 206 -3.44 -2.96 0.25
CA ILE A 206 -2.79 -3.38 -0.99
C ILE A 206 -3.87 -3.66 -2.01
N LEU A 207 -3.81 -2.94 -3.13
CA LEU A 207 -4.82 -2.99 -4.19
C LEU A 207 -4.19 -3.40 -5.51
N LEU A 208 -4.86 -4.30 -6.23
CA LEU A 208 -4.57 -4.63 -7.63
C LEU A 208 -5.84 -4.36 -8.45
N ASP A 209 -5.78 -3.37 -9.34
CA ASP A 209 -6.97 -2.87 -10.06
C ASP A 209 -8.16 -2.64 -9.09
N GLU A 210 -7.94 -1.96 -7.96
CA GLU A 210 -8.89 -1.65 -6.88
C GLU A 210 -9.32 -2.84 -6.00
N ALA A 211 -9.00 -4.09 -6.36
CA ALA A 211 -9.29 -5.29 -5.56
C ALA A 211 -8.30 -5.47 -4.41
N ILE A 212 -8.80 -5.82 -3.22
CA ILE A 212 -7.96 -6.03 -2.03
C ILE A 212 -7.15 -7.33 -2.16
N ILE A 213 -5.84 -7.23 -1.99
CA ILE A 213 -4.90 -8.35 -1.87
C ILE A 213 -4.52 -8.50 -0.40
N PHE A 214 -4.84 -9.65 0.21
CA PHE A 214 -4.58 -9.89 1.63
C PHE A 214 -3.16 -10.38 1.90
N ASN A 215 -2.61 -11.21 1.02
CA ASN A 215 -1.20 -11.62 1.08
C ASN A 215 -0.51 -11.21 -0.22
N SER A 216 0.49 -10.35 -0.11
CA SER A 216 1.18 -9.76 -1.26
C SER A 216 2.37 -10.58 -1.77
N SER A 217 2.61 -11.78 -1.22
CA SER A 217 3.83 -12.53 -1.50
C SER A 217 3.58 -14.00 -1.77
N HIS A 218 4.38 -14.57 -2.66
CA HIS A 218 4.53 -16.00 -2.88
C HIS A 218 5.69 -16.57 -2.06
N LEU A 219 5.62 -17.85 -1.72
CA LEU A 219 6.65 -18.64 -1.02
C LEU A 219 7.23 -17.88 0.19
N PHE A 220 6.35 -17.48 1.13
CA PHE A 220 6.76 -16.80 2.37
C PHE A 220 7.58 -15.51 2.14
N GLY A 221 7.27 -14.73 1.11
CA GLY A 221 7.91 -13.44 0.86
C GLY A 221 9.10 -13.47 -0.09
N PHE A 222 9.38 -14.60 -0.74
CA PHE A 222 10.47 -14.66 -1.72
C PHE A 222 10.11 -13.95 -3.02
N PHE A 223 8.86 -14.00 -3.44
CA PHE A 223 8.36 -13.31 -4.63
C PHE A 223 7.09 -12.53 -4.30
N SER A 224 6.88 -11.41 -4.98
CA SER A 224 5.58 -10.72 -4.91
C SER A 224 4.53 -11.40 -5.79
N VAL A 225 3.26 -11.26 -5.41
CA VAL A 225 2.13 -11.74 -6.22
C VAL A 225 1.91 -10.91 -7.50
N PHE A 226 2.64 -9.82 -7.67
CA PHE A 226 2.47 -8.89 -8.78
C PHE A 226 3.41 -9.24 -9.94
N ASN A 227 2.82 -9.60 -11.09
CA ASN A 227 3.58 -9.85 -12.31
C ASN A 227 4.12 -8.53 -12.88
N PRO A 228 5.46 -8.32 -12.94
CA PRO A 228 6.04 -7.04 -13.36
C PRO A 228 5.76 -6.70 -14.84
N ASP A 229 5.45 -7.69 -15.67
CA ASP A 229 5.11 -7.48 -17.09
C ASP A 229 3.67 -6.96 -17.25
N ALA A 230 2.78 -7.28 -16.31
CA ALA A 230 1.38 -6.86 -16.31
C ALA A 230 1.14 -5.49 -15.66
N ILE A 231 2.13 -4.88 -14.99
CA ILE A 231 1.96 -3.61 -14.27
C ILE A 231 2.02 -2.42 -15.24
N LYS A 232 1.08 -1.49 -15.05
CA LYS A 232 0.99 -0.20 -15.71
C LYS A 232 1.49 0.92 -14.82
N ASP A 233 0.95 1.03 -13.60
CA ASP A 233 1.27 2.08 -12.63
C ASP A 233 1.27 1.52 -11.21
N LEU A 234 2.13 2.08 -10.37
CA LEU A 234 2.25 1.73 -8.96
C LEU A 234 2.47 2.99 -8.14
N LYS A 235 1.63 3.18 -7.12
CA LYS A 235 1.75 4.28 -6.16
C LYS A 235 1.70 3.75 -4.74
N LEU A 236 2.70 4.12 -3.95
CA LEU A 236 2.74 3.87 -2.51
C LEU A 236 2.48 5.19 -1.76
N TYR A 237 1.35 5.28 -1.08
CA TYR A 237 0.98 6.38 -0.20
C TYR A 237 1.39 6.05 1.23
N LYS A 238 2.37 6.76 1.77
CA LYS A 238 2.87 6.63 3.16
C LYS A 238 2.28 7.68 4.10
N GLY A 239 1.68 8.72 3.53
CA GLY A 239 1.02 9.85 4.19
C GLY A 239 0.31 10.69 3.14
N GLY A 240 -0.43 11.73 3.57
CA GLY A 240 -1.25 12.48 2.64
C GLY A 240 -2.20 11.60 1.82
N ILE A 241 -2.77 10.55 2.45
CA ILE A 241 -3.58 9.53 1.79
C ILE A 241 -4.92 10.13 1.34
N PRO A 242 -5.32 10.02 0.05
CA PRO A 242 -6.60 10.52 -0.45
C PRO A 242 -7.82 9.94 0.29
N ALA A 243 -8.90 10.73 0.40
CA ALA A 243 -10.12 10.34 1.13
C ALA A 243 -10.85 9.14 0.52
N ARG A 244 -10.59 8.82 -0.76
CA ARG A 244 -11.14 7.63 -1.44
C ARG A 244 -10.66 6.30 -0.84
N TYR A 245 -9.51 6.29 -0.15
CA TYR A 245 -8.96 5.10 0.50
C TYR A 245 -9.31 5.07 1.99
N GLY A 246 -9.59 3.88 2.53
CA GLY A 246 -9.89 3.66 3.94
C GLY A 246 -9.71 2.22 4.36
N GLY A 247 -10.07 1.90 5.61
CA GLY A 247 -10.05 0.54 6.15
C GLY A 247 -8.67 0.02 6.58
N ARG A 248 -7.60 0.82 6.41
CA ARG A 248 -6.24 0.52 6.90
C ARG A 248 -5.58 1.80 7.41
N VAL A 249 -4.66 1.66 8.37
CA VAL A 249 -4.12 2.82 9.11
C VAL A 249 -2.65 3.14 8.83
N SER A 250 -1.92 2.39 7.99
CA SER A 250 -0.50 2.67 7.75
C SER A 250 -0.20 3.27 6.39
N SER A 251 -0.55 2.59 5.32
CA SER A 251 -0.25 2.99 3.94
C SER A 251 -1.25 2.43 2.94
N VAL A 252 -1.17 2.90 1.70
CA VAL A 252 -1.88 2.33 0.56
C VAL A 252 -0.90 2.05 -0.56
N LEU A 253 -0.84 0.81 -1.01
CA LEU A 253 -0.15 0.39 -2.23
C LEU A 253 -1.21 0.16 -3.30
N ASP A 254 -1.28 1.04 -4.27
CA ASP A 254 -2.26 1.01 -5.36
C ASP A 254 -1.58 0.65 -6.67
N ILE A 255 -1.96 -0.48 -7.24
CA ILE A 255 -1.34 -1.07 -8.43
C ILE A 255 -2.39 -1.23 -9.52
N TYR A 256 -2.13 -0.67 -10.70
CA TYR A 256 -2.94 -0.84 -11.89
C TYR A 256 -2.25 -1.75 -12.90
N GLN A 257 -2.99 -2.71 -13.44
CA GLN A 257 -2.54 -3.57 -14.53
C GLN A 257 -2.69 -2.86 -15.88
N LYS A 258 -1.82 -3.20 -16.86
CA LYS A 258 -1.95 -2.79 -18.24
C LYS A 258 -3.33 -3.14 -18.80
N GLU A 259 -3.75 -2.42 -19.82
CA GLU A 259 -5.05 -2.64 -20.46
C GLU A 259 -4.96 -3.59 -21.65
N GLY A 260 -3.73 -3.88 -22.11
CA GLY A 260 -3.47 -4.66 -23.32
C GLY A 260 -3.43 -3.80 -24.60
N ASN A 261 -2.84 -4.36 -25.66
CA ASN A 261 -2.64 -3.66 -26.92
C ASN A 261 -3.83 -3.88 -27.85
N SER A 262 -4.56 -2.81 -28.19
CA SER A 262 -5.70 -2.89 -29.09
C SER A 262 -5.34 -2.77 -30.58
N LYS A 263 -4.06 -2.62 -30.93
CA LYS A 263 -3.57 -2.43 -32.31
C LYS A 263 -2.87 -3.66 -32.86
N GLU A 264 -1.96 -4.24 -32.08
CA GLU A 264 -1.09 -5.32 -32.49
C GLU A 264 -0.94 -6.37 -31.38
N PHE A 265 -0.61 -7.59 -31.79
CA PHE A 265 -0.31 -8.68 -30.88
C PHE A 265 1.13 -8.55 -30.36
N HIS A 266 1.30 -8.66 -29.05
CA HIS A 266 2.60 -8.69 -28.38
C HIS A 266 2.68 -9.84 -27.39
N ALA A 267 3.90 -10.35 -27.22
CA ALA A 267 4.22 -11.33 -26.19
C ALA A 267 5.51 -10.90 -25.48
N ASN A 268 5.49 -10.90 -24.16
CA ASN A 268 6.64 -10.63 -23.31
C ASN A 268 6.83 -11.81 -22.37
N GLY A 269 8.07 -12.14 -22.05
CA GLY A 269 8.31 -13.23 -21.11
C GLY A 269 9.71 -13.23 -20.56
N GLY A 270 9.92 -14.09 -19.58
CA GLY A 270 11.24 -14.35 -18.98
C GLY A 270 11.36 -15.81 -18.58
N ILE A 271 12.53 -16.38 -18.83
CA ILE A 271 12.91 -17.74 -18.40
C ILE A 271 14.10 -17.58 -17.46
N GLY A 272 13.89 -17.86 -16.19
CA GLY A 272 14.91 -17.83 -15.15
C GLY A 272 15.27 -19.22 -14.64
N ALA A 273 16.20 -19.29 -13.68
CA ALA A 273 16.63 -20.57 -13.10
C ALA A 273 15.53 -21.22 -12.23
N VAL A 274 14.64 -20.43 -11.62
CA VAL A 274 13.66 -20.93 -10.63
C VAL A 274 12.21 -20.65 -10.98
N ALA A 275 11.96 -19.68 -11.88
CA ALA A 275 10.62 -19.30 -12.31
C ALA A 275 10.65 -18.82 -13.76
N SER A 276 9.51 -18.95 -14.42
CA SER A 276 9.27 -18.39 -15.76
C SER A 276 7.96 -17.62 -15.78
N ARG A 277 7.90 -16.64 -16.68
CA ARG A 277 6.72 -15.84 -16.90
C ARG A 277 6.48 -15.63 -18.39
N LEU A 278 5.21 -15.50 -18.74
CA LEU A 278 4.75 -15.17 -20.09
C LEU A 278 3.54 -14.26 -19.98
N LEU A 279 3.53 -13.20 -20.77
CA LEU A 279 2.41 -12.31 -20.93
C LEU A 279 2.13 -12.14 -22.42
N VAL A 280 0.89 -12.31 -22.83
CA VAL A 280 0.41 -12.10 -24.18
C VAL A 280 -0.70 -11.05 -24.17
N GLU A 281 -0.68 -10.16 -25.13
CA GLU A 281 -1.67 -9.11 -25.29
C GLU A 281 -1.96 -8.85 -26.76
N GLY A 282 -3.16 -8.42 -27.07
CA GLY A 282 -3.52 -8.13 -28.46
C GLY A 282 -4.96 -7.64 -28.61
N PRO A 283 -5.33 -7.23 -29.84
CA PRO A 283 -6.67 -6.77 -30.14
C PRO A 283 -7.68 -7.93 -30.19
N ILE A 284 -8.85 -7.72 -29.57
CA ILE A 284 -10.07 -8.50 -29.86
C ILE A 284 -10.79 -7.82 -31.01
N VAL A 285 -11.00 -6.51 -30.89
CA VAL A 285 -11.47 -5.64 -31.97
C VAL A 285 -10.48 -4.50 -32.13
N LYS A 286 -9.85 -4.40 -33.29
CA LYS A 286 -8.78 -3.41 -33.53
C LYS A 286 -9.23 -1.99 -33.17
N ASN A 287 -8.41 -1.28 -32.37
CA ASN A 287 -8.62 0.06 -31.83
C ASN A 287 -9.83 0.22 -30.87
N LYS A 288 -10.55 -0.87 -30.52
CA LYS A 288 -11.73 -0.79 -29.63
C LYS A 288 -11.61 -1.67 -28.40
N SER A 289 -11.02 -2.83 -28.54
CA SER A 289 -10.91 -3.77 -27.42
C SER A 289 -9.62 -4.55 -27.49
N ALA A 290 -9.09 -4.86 -26.29
CA ALA A 290 -7.88 -5.66 -26.16
C ALA A 290 -8.06 -6.71 -25.08
N PHE A 291 -7.23 -7.74 -25.16
CA PHE A 291 -7.00 -8.68 -24.07
C PHE A 291 -5.55 -8.61 -23.62
N LEU A 292 -5.35 -8.95 -22.36
CA LEU A 292 -4.06 -9.23 -21.74
C LEU A 292 -4.21 -10.49 -20.90
N VAL A 293 -3.32 -11.46 -21.08
CA VAL A 293 -3.24 -12.67 -20.25
C VAL A 293 -1.77 -12.91 -19.92
N GLY A 294 -1.47 -13.01 -18.65
CA GLY A 294 -0.12 -13.25 -18.14
C GLY A 294 -0.12 -14.36 -17.11
N GLY A 295 0.89 -15.22 -17.14
CA GLY A 295 1.07 -16.27 -16.16
C GLY A 295 2.52 -16.36 -15.70
N ARG A 296 2.71 -16.80 -14.46
CA ARG A 296 4.00 -17.16 -13.89
C ARG A 296 3.91 -18.51 -13.18
N ALA A 297 5.01 -19.23 -13.19
CA ALA A 297 5.15 -20.45 -12.40
C ALA A 297 6.59 -20.61 -11.93
N SER A 298 6.77 -21.04 -10.70
CA SER A 298 8.06 -21.45 -10.18
C SER A 298 8.21 -22.97 -10.26
N TYR A 299 9.42 -23.42 -10.50
CA TYR A 299 9.75 -24.84 -10.66
C TYR A 299 11.05 -25.25 -9.93
N ALA A 300 11.48 -24.39 -8.99
CA ALA A 300 12.69 -24.68 -8.20
C ALA A 300 12.63 -26.04 -7.50
N HIS A 301 11.45 -26.48 -7.06
CA HIS A 301 11.24 -27.77 -6.41
C HIS A 301 11.60 -28.96 -7.28
N LEU A 302 11.60 -28.82 -8.62
CA LEU A 302 12.00 -29.91 -9.53
C LEU A 302 13.51 -30.23 -9.43
N PHE A 303 14.30 -29.31 -8.92
CA PHE A 303 15.75 -29.47 -8.73
C PHE A 303 16.15 -29.88 -7.31
N LEU A 304 15.25 -29.75 -6.32
CA LEU A 304 15.54 -30.09 -4.93
C LEU A 304 15.91 -31.55 -4.72
N PRO A 305 15.30 -32.53 -5.41
CA PRO A 305 15.70 -33.94 -5.29
C PRO A 305 17.14 -34.22 -5.71
N LEU A 306 17.76 -33.38 -6.55
CA LEU A 306 19.19 -33.51 -6.92
C LEU A 306 20.12 -33.24 -5.72
N PHE A 307 19.58 -32.67 -4.64
CA PHE A 307 20.31 -32.38 -3.39
C PHE A 307 19.77 -33.20 -2.20
N ASP A 308 19.07 -34.31 -2.48
CA ASP A 308 18.40 -35.15 -1.47
C ASP A 308 17.38 -34.41 -0.60
N ILE A 309 16.73 -33.38 -1.17
CA ILE A 309 15.69 -32.59 -0.51
C ILE A 309 14.34 -32.92 -1.15
N ASP A 310 13.46 -33.64 -0.42
CA ASP A 310 12.13 -34.01 -0.86
C ASP A 310 11.10 -33.02 -0.32
N ASN A 311 11.26 -31.73 -0.69
CA ASN A 311 10.34 -30.66 -0.34
C ASN A 311 9.62 -30.15 -1.59
N LYS A 312 8.36 -29.80 -1.43
CA LYS A 312 7.54 -29.15 -2.46
C LYS A 312 7.51 -27.66 -2.18
N ALA A 313 8.01 -26.83 -3.09
CA ALA A 313 7.98 -25.36 -2.95
C ALA A 313 7.76 -24.73 -4.32
N TYR A 314 6.52 -24.39 -4.64
CA TYR A 314 6.19 -23.75 -5.90
C TYR A 314 4.99 -22.83 -5.78
N PHE A 315 4.91 -21.88 -6.70
CA PHE A 315 3.74 -21.05 -6.90
C PHE A 315 3.40 -20.99 -8.38
N TYR A 316 2.18 -20.63 -8.66
CA TYR A 316 1.73 -20.20 -9.97
C TYR A 316 0.71 -19.08 -9.83
N ASP A 317 0.71 -18.15 -10.78
CA ASP A 317 -0.27 -17.09 -10.88
C ASP A 317 -0.71 -16.81 -12.31
N LEU A 318 -1.88 -16.21 -12.42
CA LEU A 318 -2.52 -15.80 -13.64
C LEU A 318 -3.09 -14.39 -13.47
N ASN A 319 -2.76 -13.52 -14.42
CA ASN A 319 -3.36 -12.21 -14.61
C ASN A 319 -4.18 -12.22 -15.92
N ALA A 320 -5.38 -11.68 -15.89
CA ALA A 320 -6.17 -11.51 -17.08
C ALA A 320 -6.89 -10.16 -17.08
N LYS A 321 -6.92 -9.49 -18.23
CA LYS A 321 -7.68 -8.25 -18.39
C LYS A 321 -8.26 -8.15 -19.78
N LEU A 322 -9.51 -7.72 -19.84
CA LEU A 322 -10.24 -7.42 -21.06
C LEU A 322 -10.73 -5.98 -20.96
N ASN A 323 -10.65 -5.26 -22.05
CA ASN A 323 -11.26 -3.95 -22.16
C ASN A 323 -12.13 -3.83 -23.41
N TYR A 324 -13.11 -2.96 -23.34
CA TYR A 324 -13.96 -2.60 -24.46
C TYR A 324 -14.38 -1.14 -24.40
N ASN A 325 -13.98 -0.36 -25.39
CA ASN A 325 -14.40 1.03 -25.56
C ASN A 325 -15.63 1.06 -26.46
N PHE A 326 -16.81 1.27 -25.87
CA PHE A 326 -18.07 1.38 -26.63
C PHE A 326 -18.08 2.63 -27.50
N ASP A 327 -17.72 3.74 -26.86
CA ASP A 327 -17.62 5.07 -27.45
C ASP A 327 -16.63 5.94 -26.64
N ASP A 328 -16.53 7.20 -27.00
CA ASP A 328 -15.65 8.19 -26.32
C ASP A 328 -16.05 8.52 -24.88
N LYS A 329 -17.20 8.04 -24.40
CA LYS A 329 -17.71 8.29 -23.06
C LYS A 329 -17.76 7.05 -22.19
N ASN A 330 -17.77 5.85 -22.80
CA ASN A 330 -18.03 4.61 -22.11
C ASN A 330 -16.94 3.58 -22.40
N SER A 331 -16.26 3.15 -21.35
CA SER A 331 -15.27 2.07 -21.39
C SER A 331 -15.56 1.05 -20.30
N LEU A 332 -15.51 -0.24 -20.65
CA LEU A 332 -15.70 -1.35 -19.74
C LEU A 332 -14.40 -2.15 -19.61
N TYR A 333 -14.05 -2.53 -18.39
CA TYR A 333 -12.89 -3.33 -18.08
C TYR A 333 -13.29 -4.51 -17.22
N LEU A 334 -12.79 -5.68 -17.54
CA LEU A 334 -12.87 -6.86 -16.69
C LEU A 334 -11.44 -7.30 -16.40
N SER A 335 -11.02 -7.24 -15.13
CA SER A 335 -9.71 -7.71 -14.70
C SER A 335 -9.83 -8.81 -13.66
N GLY A 336 -8.85 -9.70 -13.63
CA GLY A 336 -8.78 -10.79 -12.68
C GLY A 336 -7.34 -11.16 -12.36
N TYR A 337 -7.16 -11.69 -11.16
CA TYR A 337 -5.93 -12.27 -10.66
C TYR A 337 -6.26 -13.58 -9.96
N PHE A 338 -5.44 -14.59 -10.17
CA PHE A 338 -5.44 -15.83 -9.41
C PHE A 338 -4.00 -16.23 -9.10
N GLY A 339 -3.69 -16.50 -7.83
CA GLY A 339 -2.39 -17.00 -7.41
C GLY A 339 -2.53 -18.07 -6.36
N ARG A 340 -1.67 -19.08 -6.43
CA ARG A 340 -1.65 -20.18 -5.48
C ARG A 340 -0.21 -20.56 -5.15
N ASP A 341 0.04 -20.75 -3.88
CA ASP A 341 1.29 -21.24 -3.30
C ASP A 341 1.11 -22.62 -2.74
N LEU A 342 2.15 -23.41 -2.82
CA LEU A 342 2.24 -24.72 -2.20
C LEU A 342 3.64 -24.92 -1.63
N PHE A 343 3.69 -25.19 -0.33
CA PHE A 343 4.90 -25.52 0.39
C PHE A 343 4.68 -26.80 1.20
N GLY A 344 5.48 -27.84 0.95
CA GLY A 344 5.38 -29.09 1.64
C GLY A 344 6.76 -29.60 2.07
N VAL A 345 6.81 -30.27 3.22
CA VAL A 345 7.98 -30.96 3.74
C VAL A 345 7.66 -32.45 3.78
N SER A 346 8.27 -33.21 2.89
CA SER A 346 7.88 -34.59 2.62
C SER A 346 6.36 -34.69 2.38
N ASP A 347 5.71 -35.78 2.69
CA ASP A 347 4.25 -35.90 2.64
C ASP A 347 3.56 -35.55 3.98
N SER A 348 4.35 -35.20 4.99
CA SER A 348 3.86 -35.00 6.38
C SER A 348 3.27 -33.62 6.64
N PHE A 349 3.72 -32.60 5.91
CA PHE A 349 3.30 -31.21 6.07
C PHE A 349 3.03 -30.60 4.69
N LEU A 350 1.86 -30.02 4.53
CA LEU A 350 1.52 -29.25 3.32
C LEU A 350 0.81 -27.96 3.70
N ASN A 351 1.36 -26.83 3.23
CA ASN A 351 0.76 -25.51 3.36
C ASN A 351 0.39 -24.97 1.99
N THR A 352 -0.83 -24.48 1.85
CA THR A 352 -1.34 -23.86 0.61
C THR A 352 -2.01 -22.53 0.92
N TYR A 353 -1.75 -21.51 0.13
CA TYR A 353 -2.45 -20.23 0.27
C TYR A 353 -2.48 -19.47 -1.07
N GLY A 354 -3.29 -18.45 -1.13
CA GLY A 354 -3.35 -17.61 -2.33
C GLY A 354 -4.48 -16.61 -2.34
N ASN A 355 -4.49 -15.78 -3.37
CA ASN A 355 -5.53 -14.80 -3.62
C ASN A 355 -6.22 -15.07 -4.97
N ALA A 356 -7.51 -14.75 -5.04
CA ALA A 356 -8.25 -14.65 -6.28
C ALA A 356 -9.05 -13.35 -6.28
N THR A 357 -9.00 -12.58 -7.38
CA THR A 357 -9.77 -11.35 -7.52
C THR A 357 -10.40 -11.22 -8.88
N ILE A 358 -11.57 -10.59 -8.90
CA ILE A 358 -12.25 -10.18 -10.14
C ILE A 358 -12.76 -8.75 -9.92
N ASN A 359 -12.56 -7.88 -10.93
CA ASN A 359 -13.10 -6.54 -10.95
C ASN A 359 -13.75 -6.24 -12.29
N LEU A 360 -15.04 -5.93 -12.27
CA LEU A 360 -15.78 -5.36 -13.41
C LEU A 360 -15.90 -3.86 -13.18
N ARG A 361 -15.28 -3.07 -14.07
CA ARG A 361 -15.20 -1.63 -13.96
C ARG A 361 -15.80 -0.95 -15.18
N TRP A 362 -16.67 0.03 -14.94
CA TRP A 362 -17.25 0.88 -15.95
C TRP A 362 -16.83 2.34 -15.74
N ASN A 363 -16.13 2.89 -16.73
CA ASN A 363 -15.75 4.29 -16.76
C ASN A 363 -16.75 5.06 -17.62
N HIS A 364 -17.27 6.16 -17.09
CA HIS A 364 -18.21 7.01 -17.81
C HIS A 364 -17.86 8.50 -17.72
N VAL A 365 -17.83 9.16 -18.89
CA VAL A 365 -17.61 10.61 -19.00
C VAL A 365 -18.98 11.27 -19.17
N PHE A 366 -19.53 11.83 -18.09
CA PHE A 366 -20.82 12.53 -18.12
C PHE A 366 -20.75 13.83 -18.92
N SER A 367 -19.68 14.60 -18.73
CA SER A 367 -19.44 15.88 -19.38
C SER A 367 -17.94 16.18 -19.47
N ASP A 368 -17.57 17.30 -20.10
CA ASP A 368 -16.18 17.76 -20.17
C ASP A 368 -15.52 17.96 -18.81
N LYS A 369 -16.33 18.05 -17.74
CA LYS A 369 -15.87 18.30 -16.37
C LYS A 369 -16.15 17.17 -15.39
N LEU A 370 -16.95 16.17 -15.75
CA LEU A 370 -17.40 15.12 -14.82
C LEU A 370 -17.11 13.74 -15.36
N PHE A 371 -16.22 13.04 -14.68
CA PHE A 371 -15.84 11.65 -14.92
C PHE A 371 -16.30 10.77 -13.76
N SER A 372 -16.66 9.51 -14.04
CA SER A 372 -16.99 8.52 -13.02
C SER A 372 -16.37 7.16 -13.29
N ASN A 373 -16.20 6.40 -12.21
CA ASN A 373 -15.70 5.04 -12.19
C ASN A 373 -16.55 4.16 -11.26
N LEU A 374 -17.32 3.23 -11.81
CA LEU A 374 -18.06 2.22 -11.07
C LEU A 374 -17.31 0.90 -11.11
N SER A 375 -17.01 0.33 -9.95
CA SER A 375 -16.31 -0.96 -9.82
C SER A 375 -17.13 -1.95 -8.99
N LEU A 376 -17.28 -3.17 -9.50
CA LEU A 376 -17.86 -4.32 -8.82
C LEU A 376 -16.73 -5.32 -8.62
N ILE A 377 -16.36 -5.57 -7.37
CA ILE A 377 -15.13 -6.26 -7.02
C ILE A 377 -15.45 -7.48 -6.16
N TYR A 378 -14.81 -8.60 -6.45
CA TYR A 378 -14.74 -9.78 -5.61
C TYR A 378 -13.28 -10.08 -5.28
N SER A 379 -12.99 -10.37 -4.01
CA SER A 379 -11.68 -10.85 -3.57
C SER A 379 -11.85 -12.03 -2.63
N ASP A 380 -11.00 -13.05 -2.80
CA ASP A 380 -10.93 -14.25 -1.99
C ASP A 380 -9.48 -14.50 -1.57
N TYR A 381 -9.23 -14.62 -0.29
CA TYR A 381 -7.97 -15.08 0.26
C TYR A 381 -8.21 -16.43 0.93
N TYR A 382 -7.48 -17.43 0.51
CA TYR A 382 -7.53 -18.79 1.00
C TYR A 382 -6.22 -19.17 1.68
N TYR A 383 -6.33 -19.91 2.77
CA TYR A 383 -5.24 -20.54 3.48
C TYR A 383 -5.62 -21.97 3.88
N GLY A 384 -4.73 -22.94 3.61
CA GLY A 384 -4.88 -24.34 3.97
C GLY A 384 -3.61 -24.93 4.56
N LEU A 385 -3.76 -25.77 5.57
CA LEU A 385 -2.68 -26.52 6.22
C LEU A 385 -3.09 -27.98 6.35
N LEU A 386 -2.23 -28.89 5.92
CA LEU A 386 -2.36 -30.32 6.14
C LEU A 386 -1.18 -30.79 7.00
N LEU A 387 -1.48 -31.45 8.10
CA LEU A 387 -0.53 -32.14 8.98
C LEU A 387 -0.86 -33.64 8.96
N ASP A 388 -0.25 -34.38 8.04
CA ASP A 388 -0.60 -35.79 7.81
C ASP A 388 -0.25 -36.68 9.02
N PHE A 389 0.88 -36.40 9.68
CA PHE A 389 1.30 -37.12 10.88
C PHE A 389 0.32 -36.97 12.06
N VAL A 390 -0.50 -35.92 12.11
CA VAL A 390 -1.58 -35.70 13.09
C VAL A 390 -2.92 -36.18 12.54
N GLY A 391 -3.04 -36.33 11.23
CA GLY A 391 -4.32 -36.60 10.59
C GLY A 391 -5.23 -35.36 10.48
N PHE A 392 -4.66 -34.17 10.33
CA PHE A 392 -5.31 -32.87 10.48
C PHE A 392 -5.25 -32.07 9.19
N GLN A 393 -6.39 -31.61 8.72
CA GLN A 393 -6.52 -30.59 7.69
C GLN A 393 -7.25 -29.37 8.26
N TYR A 394 -6.72 -28.20 7.96
CA TYR A 394 -7.22 -26.91 8.39
C TYR A 394 -7.34 -25.97 7.19
N ASP A 395 -8.50 -25.36 7.01
CA ASP A 395 -8.78 -24.38 5.97
C ASP A 395 -9.35 -23.10 6.59
N SER A 396 -8.84 -21.93 6.17
CA SER A 396 -9.37 -20.62 6.57
C SER A 396 -9.36 -19.64 5.40
N GLY A 397 -10.00 -18.48 5.56
CA GLY A 397 -10.00 -17.49 4.49
C GLY A 397 -10.93 -16.31 4.70
N ILE A 398 -10.81 -15.35 3.79
CA ILE A 398 -11.59 -14.12 3.77
C ILE A 398 -12.14 -13.91 2.36
N ARG A 399 -13.45 -13.72 2.26
CA ARG A 399 -14.10 -13.30 1.03
C ARG A 399 -14.72 -11.93 1.19
N ASN A 400 -14.62 -11.10 0.17
CA ASN A 400 -15.32 -9.84 0.16
C ASN A 400 -15.96 -9.53 -1.19
N PHE A 401 -17.09 -8.82 -1.12
CA PHE A 401 -17.76 -8.20 -2.26
C PHE A 401 -17.75 -6.71 -2.02
N ASN A 402 -17.27 -5.95 -3.00
CA ASN A 402 -17.14 -4.52 -2.90
C ASN A 402 -17.83 -3.84 -4.09
N VAL A 403 -18.66 -2.84 -3.79
CA VAL A 403 -19.26 -1.93 -4.76
C VAL A 403 -18.72 -0.54 -4.50
N LYS A 404 -18.03 0.02 -5.47
CA LYS A 404 -17.36 1.33 -5.36
C LYS A 404 -17.78 2.22 -6.52
N TYR A 405 -18.20 3.45 -6.23
CA TYR A 405 -18.58 4.43 -7.25
C TYR A 405 -17.91 5.76 -6.94
N ASP A 406 -16.94 6.13 -7.75
CA ASP A 406 -16.11 7.31 -7.61
C ASP A 406 -16.43 8.33 -8.71
N PHE A 407 -16.40 9.61 -8.35
CA PHE A 407 -16.57 10.74 -9.25
C PHE A 407 -15.38 11.68 -9.15
N GLN A 408 -14.95 12.20 -10.29
CA GLN A 408 -13.99 13.29 -10.38
C GLN A 408 -14.63 14.44 -11.14
N HIS A 409 -14.76 15.59 -10.48
CA HIS A 409 -15.45 16.76 -10.98
C HIS A 409 -14.48 17.95 -11.03
N TYR A 410 -14.13 18.37 -12.22
CA TYR A 410 -13.24 19.51 -12.50
C TYR A 410 -14.10 20.76 -12.57
N LEU A 411 -14.32 21.45 -11.43
CA LEU A 411 -15.19 22.61 -11.36
C LEU A 411 -14.67 23.76 -12.23
N ASN A 412 -13.38 24.06 -12.07
CA ASN A 412 -12.62 25.02 -12.85
C ASN A 412 -11.14 24.64 -12.89
N SER A 413 -10.26 25.53 -13.33
CA SER A 413 -8.81 25.30 -13.37
C SER A 413 -8.14 25.18 -11.98
N GLU A 414 -8.82 25.61 -10.93
CA GLU A 414 -8.27 25.75 -9.58
C GLU A 414 -8.82 24.69 -8.62
N ILE A 415 -10.05 24.20 -8.87
CA ILE A 415 -10.76 23.29 -7.96
C ILE A 415 -11.16 22.01 -8.70
N LYS A 416 -10.64 20.89 -8.20
CA LYS A 416 -11.08 19.54 -8.56
C LYS A 416 -11.68 18.88 -7.33
N LEU A 417 -12.90 18.38 -7.46
CA LEU A 417 -13.57 17.57 -6.44
C LEU A 417 -13.47 16.09 -6.77
N SER A 418 -13.20 15.27 -5.76
CA SER A 418 -13.31 13.82 -5.82
C SER A 418 -14.27 13.38 -4.74
N TYR A 419 -15.31 12.62 -5.08
CA TYR A 419 -16.30 12.15 -4.13
C TYR A 419 -16.85 10.78 -4.56
N GLY A 420 -17.38 10.04 -3.61
CA GLY A 420 -17.87 8.70 -3.94
C GLY A 420 -18.38 7.93 -2.74
N VAL A 421 -18.79 6.71 -3.05
CA VAL A 421 -19.31 5.75 -2.08
C VAL A 421 -18.58 4.42 -2.27
N ASN A 422 -18.40 3.70 -1.15
CA ASN A 422 -17.80 2.38 -1.15
C ASN A 422 -18.52 1.49 -0.12
N ASN A 423 -18.91 0.28 -0.52
CA ASN A 423 -19.53 -0.69 0.37
C ASN A 423 -18.87 -2.04 0.21
N ILE A 424 -18.29 -2.57 1.30
CA ILE A 424 -17.59 -3.84 1.32
C ILE A 424 -18.31 -4.78 2.29
N TYR A 425 -18.78 -5.90 1.77
CA TYR A 425 -19.31 -7.01 2.57
C TYR A 425 -18.22 -8.07 2.74
N TYR A 426 -17.94 -8.46 3.99
CA TYR A 426 -16.92 -9.44 4.34
C TYR A 426 -17.55 -10.71 4.91
N ARG A 427 -17.00 -11.86 4.50
CA ARG A 427 -17.20 -13.17 5.11
C ARG A 427 -15.86 -13.73 5.53
N PHE A 428 -15.70 -14.04 6.80
CA PHE A 428 -14.52 -14.69 7.38
C PHE A 428 -14.85 -16.15 7.68
N ASN A 429 -14.00 -17.06 7.22
CA ASN A 429 -13.92 -18.43 7.71
C ASN A 429 -12.73 -18.51 8.67
N PRO A 430 -12.91 -18.50 10.00
CA PRO A 430 -11.79 -18.59 10.94
C PRO A 430 -11.06 -19.92 10.84
N ALA A 431 -11.80 -21.03 10.74
CA ALA A 431 -11.24 -22.36 10.48
C ALA A 431 -12.33 -23.36 10.12
N THR A 432 -12.01 -24.25 9.19
CA THR A 432 -12.65 -25.55 8.98
C THR A 432 -11.61 -26.61 9.26
N ILE A 433 -11.87 -27.50 10.21
CA ILE A 433 -10.97 -28.56 10.65
C ILE A 433 -11.59 -29.89 10.26
N ILE A 434 -10.88 -30.70 9.51
CA ILE A 434 -11.36 -32.03 9.11
C ILE A 434 -10.25 -33.09 9.27
N PRO A 435 -10.61 -34.35 9.58
CA PRO A 435 -9.66 -35.45 9.49
C PRO A 435 -9.24 -35.66 8.04
N ASN A 436 -7.97 -35.88 7.77
CA ASN A 436 -7.45 -36.18 6.43
C ASN A 436 -7.36 -37.68 6.14
N ARG A 437 -7.65 -38.53 7.17
CA ARG A 437 -7.65 -39.98 7.06
C ARG A 437 -8.60 -40.59 8.07
N PRO A 438 -9.13 -41.83 7.81
CA PRO A 438 -10.15 -42.45 8.67
C PRO A 438 -9.69 -42.80 10.09
N ASP A 439 -8.40 -43.03 10.31
CA ASP A 439 -7.79 -43.35 11.60
C ASP A 439 -7.30 -42.11 12.37
N SER A 440 -7.63 -40.92 11.87
CA SER A 440 -7.34 -39.67 12.56
C SER A 440 -8.12 -39.58 13.89
N GLY A 441 -7.44 -39.15 14.93
CA GLY A 441 -8.08 -38.76 16.20
C GLY A 441 -8.76 -37.39 16.18
N ILE A 442 -8.82 -36.71 15.04
CA ILE A 442 -9.37 -35.36 14.88
C ILE A 442 -10.89 -35.45 14.59
N ASN A 443 -11.68 -34.70 15.35
CA ASN A 443 -13.09 -34.53 15.06
C ASN A 443 -13.31 -33.38 14.09
N PRO A 444 -14.19 -33.53 13.08
CA PRO A 444 -14.56 -32.43 12.20
C PRO A 444 -15.11 -31.24 13.01
N SER A 445 -14.63 -30.05 12.74
CA SER A 445 -15.12 -28.85 13.41
C SER A 445 -15.16 -27.67 12.42
N GLN A 446 -16.23 -26.92 12.44
CA GLN A 446 -16.37 -25.64 11.73
C GLN A 446 -16.46 -24.52 12.77
N LEU A 447 -15.42 -23.68 12.84
CA LEU A 447 -15.50 -22.46 13.64
C LEU A 447 -16.52 -21.50 13.06
N THR A 448 -17.16 -20.74 13.95
CA THR A 448 -18.27 -19.85 13.57
C THR A 448 -17.83 -18.81 12.53
N HIS A 449 -18.49 -18.81 11.38
CA HIS A 449 -18.28 -17.79 10.36
C HIS A 449 -18.59 -16.39 10.91
N LYS A 450 -17.75 -15.42 10.55
CA LYS A 450 -17.90 -14.02 10.97
C LYS A 450 -18.23 -13.16 9.75
N PHE A 451 -19.17 -12.22 9.93
CA PHE A 451 -19.67 -11.37 8.85
C PHE A 451 -19.56 -9.90 9.25
N ALA A 452 -19.23 -9.06 8.29
CA ALA A 452 -19.16 -7.62 8.50
C ALA A 452 -19.51 -6.84 7.23
N ASN A 453 -19.97 -5.62 7.40
CA ASN A 453 -20.19 -4.67 6.32
C ASN A 453 -19.48 -3.35 6.64
N GLU A 454 -18.71 -2.84 5.71
CA GLU A 454 -18.05 -1.53 5.78
C GLU A 454 -18.62 -0.63 4.69
N PHE A 455 -19.44 0.33 5.09
CA PHE A 455 -19.98 1.36 4.22
C PHE A 455 -19.23 2.66 4.43
N SER A 456 -18.94 3.40 3.36
CA SER A 456 -18.30 4.70 3.48
C SER A 456 -18.69 5.65 2.36
N VAL A 457 -18.72 6.92 2.70
CA VAL A 457 -18.85 8.05 1.77
C VAL A 457 -17.68 8.99 1.98
N TYR A 458 -17.23 9.62 0.91
CA TYR A 458 -16.14 10.59 1.00
C TYR A 458 -16.34 11.74 0.02
N ALA A 459 -15.74 12.88 0.38
CA ALA A 459 -15.57 14.03 -0.50
C ALA A 459 -14.22 14.67 -0.21
N GLU A 460 -13.50 15.06 -1.26
CA GLU A 460 -12.18 15.69 -1.21
C GLU A 460 -12.07 16.77 -2.28
N ALA A 461 -11.47 17.89 -1.96
CA ALA A 461 -11.14 18.96 -2.87
C ALA A 461 -9.62 19.10 -3.01
N GLU A 462 -9.13 19.17 -4.24
CA GLU A 462 -7.82 19.73 -4.59
C GLU A 462 -8.06 21.16 -5.02
N HIS A 463 -7.38 22.13 -4.36
CA HIS A 463 -7.65 23.55 -4.52
C HIS A 463 -6.34 24.33 -4.62
N ASP A 464 -6.09 24.94 -5.77
CA ASP A 464 -5.01 25.88 -6.01
C ASP A 464 -5.43 27.27 -5.55
N ILE A 465 -5.10 27.63 -4.30
CA ILE A 465 -5.48 28.91 -3.68
C ILE A 465 -4.75 30.08 -4.33
N SER A 466 -3.48 29.87 -4.67
CA SER A 466 -2.62 30.85 -5.36
C SER A 466 -1.52 30.13 -6.16
N GLU A 467 -0.70 30.86 -6.87
CA GLU A 467 0.47 30.29 -7.56
C GLU A 467 1.43 29.56 -6.60
N ALA A 468 1.54 30.04 -5.35
CA ALA A 468 2.43 29.47 -4.33
C ALA A 468 1.76 28.48 -3.40
N LEU A 469 0.43 28.49 -3.24
CA LEU A 469 -0.29 27.73 -2.23
C LEU A 469 -1.32 26.81 -2.86
N ALA A 470 -1.15 25.50 -2.66
CA ALA A 470 -2.13 24.48 -3.04
C ALA A 470 -2.55 23.66 -1.82
N LEU A 471 -3.82 23.36 -1.71
CA LEU A 471 -4.44 22.58 -0.64
C LEU A 471 -5.13 21.34 -1.20
N ARG A 472 -5.14 20.28 -0.42
CA ARG A 472 -6.05 19.16 -0.56
C ARG A 472 -6.68 18.91 0.79
N TYR A 473 -8.01 18.90 0.85
CA TYR A 473 -8.75 18.64 2.08
C TYR A 473 -9.98 17.81 1.77
N GLY A 474 -10.26 16.88 2.66
CA GLY A 474 -11.34 15.92 2.45
C GLY A 474 -11.83 15.32 3.75
N LEU A 475 -12.97 14.69 3.62
CA LEU A 475 -13.64 13.99 4.70
C LEU A 475 -14.14 12.65 4.20
N ARG A 476 -13.88 11.59 4.98
CA ARG A 476 -14.47 10.27 4.81
C ARG A 476 -15.29 9.96 6.05
N LEU A 477 -16.49 9.48 5.87
CA LEU A 477 -17.33 8.87 6.90
C LEU A 477 -17.36 7.38 6.63
N SER A 478 -16.86 6.58 7.58
CA SER A 478 -16.93 5.13 7.51
C SER A 478 -17.85 4.59 8.60
N HIS A 479 -18.73 3.68 8.22
CA HIS A 479 -19.67 2.98 9.08
C HIS A 479 -19.45 1.48 8.95
N PHE A 480 -18.93 0.88 10.01
CA PHE A 480 -18.67 -0.55 10.08
C PHE A 480 -19.71 -1.24 10.93
N THR A 481 -20.31 -2.29 10.40
CA THR A 481 -21.29 -3.13 11.09
C THR A 481 -20.74 -4.54 11.23
N ARG A 482 -20.52 -4.98 12.45
CA ARG A 482 -20.27 -6.38 12.77
C ARG A 482 -21.62 -7.10 12.74
N LEU A 483 -21.85 -7.87 11.69
CA LEU A 483 -23.12 -8.59 11.48
C LEU A 483 -23.23 -9.79 12.42
N GLY A 484 -24.43 -10.31 12.57
CA GLY A 484 -24.71 -11.47 13.37
C GLY A 484 -24.04 -12.74 12.88
N GLN A 485 -23.94 -13.72 13.75
CA GLN A 485 -23.35 -15.04 13.50
C GLN A 485 -24.13 -16.12 14.26
N ASP A 486 -23.92 -17.38 13.90
CA ASP A 486 -24.67 -18.49 14.44
C ASP A 486 -24.50 -18.69 15.96
N ALA A 487 -23.27 -18.42 16.45
CA ALA A 487 -22.96 -18.48 17.88
C ALA A 487 -22.05 -17.32 18.27
N PHE A 488 -22.33 -16.62 19.37
CA PHE A 488 -21.55 -15.50 19.88
C PHE A 488 -21.40 -15.59 21.40
N ASN A 489 -20.16 -15.57 21.88
CA ASN A 489 -19.86 -15.64 23.31
C ASN A 489 -20.12 -14.30 24.00
N ARG A 490 -20.90 -14.35 25.09
CA ARG A 490 -21.06 -13.25 26.04
C ARG A 490 -20.27 -13.51 27.29
N TYR A 491 -19.57 -12.50 27.77
CA TYR A 491 -18.71 -12.57 28.94
C TYR A 491 -19.25 -11.69 30.05
N GLN A 492 -18.97 -12.05 31.30
CA GLN A 492 -19.32 -11.25 32.45
C GLN A 492 -18.69 -9.87 32.38
N ASN A 493 -19.45 -8.81 32.65
CA ASN A 493 -19.02 -7.42 32.54
C ASN A 493 -18.41 -7.01 31.17
N ASP A 494 -18.80 -7.71 30.09
CA ASP A 494 -18.25 -7.54 28.73
C ASP A 494 -16.71 -7.67 28.68
N GLN A 495 -16.13 -8.53 29.53
CA GLN A 495 -14.69 -8.79 29.58
C GLN A 495 -14.37 -10.21 29.14
N ALA A 496 -13.77 -10.36 27.96
CA ALA A 496 -13.33 -11.64 27.42
C ALA A 496 -12.04 -12.19 28.08
N LEU A 497 -11.38 -11.37 28.92
CA LEU A 497 -10.18 -11.72 29.66
C LEU A 497 -10.39 -11.50 31.16
N ASN A 498 -9.98 -12.49 31.96
CA ASN A 498 -9.80 -12.36 33.38
C ASN A 498 -8.34 -12.13 33.73
N TYR A 499 -8.08 -11.44 34.84
CA TYR A 499 -6.74 -11.25 35.39
C TYR A 499 -6.66 -11.98 36.76
N ASN A 500 -5.64 -12.83 36.89
CA ASN A 500 -5.33 -13.48 38.14
C ASN A 500 -4.21 -12.67 38.82
N ASP A 501 -4.52 -11.97 39.90
CA ASP A 501 -3.61 -11.08 40.64
C ASP A 501 -2.52 -11.83 41.40
N GLN A 502 -2.75 -13.10 41.79
CA GLN A 502 -1.75 -13.91 42.47
C GLN A 502 -0.66 -14.43 41.52
N LEU A 503 -1.05 -14.74 40.28
CA LEU A 503 -0.16 -15.25 39.25
C LEU A 503 0.33 -14.15 38.28
N GLU A 504 -0.22 -12.95 38.39
CA GLU A 504 -0.01 -11.82 37.49
C GLU A 504 -0.23 -12.18 35.99
N LEU A 505 -1.23 -13.01 35.72
CA LEU A 505 -1.49 -13.57 34.40
C LEU A 505 -2.91 -13.26 33.91
N TYR A 506 -3.00 -12.96 32.62
CA TYR A 506 -4.27 -12.91 31.92
C TYR A 506 -4.68 -14.30 31.43
N GLN A 507 -5.95 -14.62 31.60
CA GLN A 507 -6.57 -15.87 31.17
C GLN A 507 -7.85 -15.59 30.40
N PRO A 508 -8.22 -16.40 29.37
CA PRO A 508 -9.51 -16.27 28.72
C PRO A 508 -10.64 -16.42 29.76
N ALA A 509 -11.63 -15.54 29.67
CA ALA A 509 -12.81 -15.64 30.50
C ALA A 509 -13.72 -16.77 29.98
N THR A 510 -14.42 -17.47 30.90
CA THR A 510 -15.46 -18.40 30.50
C THR A 510 -16.72 -17.63 30.07
N PRO A 511 -17.29 -17.92 28.89
CA PRO A 511 -18.53 -17.30 28.47
C PRO A 511 -19.67 -17.59 29.50
N VAL A 512 -20.46 -16.57 29.84
CA VAL A 512 -21.63 -16.72 30.69
C VAL A 512 -22.86 -17.12 29.90
N GLU A 513 -22.86 -16.84 28.60
CA GLU A 513 -23.92 -17.14 27.64
C GLU A 513 -23.35 -17.32 26.24
N VAL A 514 -23.89 -18.24 25.47
CA VAL A 514 -23.68 -18.34 24.03
C VAL A 514 -24.97 -17.95 23.33
N GLN A 515 -24.97 -16.75 22.73
CA GLN A 515 -26.14 -16.28 21.98
C GLN A 515 -26.15 -16.92 20.60
N THR A 516 -27.29 -17.41 20.16
CA THR A 516 -27.49 -17.98 18.81
C THR A 516 -28.35 -17.06 17.95
N ASN A 517 -28.17 -17.15 16.63
CA ASN A 517 -28.94 -16.35 15.66
C ASN A 517 -28.93 -14.85 15.99
N THR A 518 -27.77 -14.32 16.29
CA THR A 518 -27.61 -12.91 16.67
C THR A 518 -27.89 -11.97 15.48
N GLY A 519 -28.52 -10.84 15.77
CA GLY A 519 -28.62 -9.72 14.83
C GLY A 519 -27.26 -8.97 14.70
N THR A 520 -27.30 -7.67 14.57
CA THR A 520 -26.07 -6.83 14.57
C THR A 520 -25.41 -6.89 15.94
N LEU A 521 -24.12 -7.25 15.97
CA LEU A 521 -23.34 -7.40 17.21
C LEU A 521 -22.75 -6.07 17.68
N ALA A 522 -22.22 -5.26 16.75
CA ALA A 522 -21.64 -3.95 17.04
C ALA A 522 -21.65 -3.06 15.80
N THR A 523 -21.68 -1.76 16.03
CA THR A 523 -21.51 -0.75 14.98
C THR A 523 -20.48 0.28 15.40
N PHE A 524 -19.69 0.74 14.44
CA PHE A 524 -18.68 1.80 14.63
C PHE A 524 -18.81 2.81 13.51
N THR A 525 -18.91 4.09 13.86
CA THR A 525 -18.94 5.17 12.89
C THR A 525 -17.78 6.11 13.17
N ASN A 526 -16.92 6.30 12.17
CA ASN A 526 -15.73 7.13 12.28
C ASN A 526 -15.71 8.21 11.22
N LEU A 527 -15.37 9.43 11.67
CA LEU A 527 -15.10 10.57 10.81
C LEU A 527 -13.59 10.66 10.60
N GLU A 528 -13.18 10.67 9.34
CA GLU A 528 -11.78 10.60 8.92
C GLU A 528 -11.39 11.87 8.12
N PRO A 529 -11.16 13.02 8.79
CA PRO A 529 -10.68 14.23 8.13
C PRO A 529 -9.25 14.04 7.63
N ARG A 530 -8.96 14.65 6.50
CA ARG A 530 -7.64 14.64 5.85
C ARG A 530 -7.36 16.01 5.26
N ALA A 531 -6.11 16.44 5.38
CA ALA A 531 -5.65 17.67 4.82
C ALA A 531 -4.19 17.57 4.38
N SER A 532 -3.87 18.19 3.27
CA SER A 532 -2.49 18.36 2.81
C SER A 532 -2.32 19.76 2.22
N LEU A 533 -1.17 20.32 2.44
CA LEU A 533 -0.79 21.66 2.00
C LEU A 533 0.55 21.59 1.27
N SER A 534 0.69 22.33 0.19
CA SER A 534 1.97 22.62 -0.46
C SER A 534 2.16 24.12 -0.58
N TYR A 535 3.30 24.59 -0.08
CA TYR A 535 3.72 25.99 -0.23
C TYR A 535 5.03 26.07 -1.03
N LEU A 536 4.96 26.65 -2.22
CA LEU A 536 6.12 26.92 -3.05
C LEU A 536 6.95 28.04 -2.44
N ILE A 537 8.23 27.75 -2.18
CA ILE A 537 9.22 28.76 -1.79
C ILE A 537 9.74 29.45 -3.04
N ASN A 538 9.97 28.65 -4.08
CA ASN A 538 10.36 29.04 -5.42
C ASN A 538 10.04 27.89 -6.40
N ASP A 539 10.29 28.07 -7.69
CA ASP A 539 9.96 27.10 -8.75
C ASP A 539 10.57 25.71 -8.55
N ASN A 540 11.60 25.60 -7.73
CA ASN A 540 12.35 24.36 -7.52
C ASN A 540 12.25 23.80 -6.09
N SER A 541 11.52 24.47 -5.19
CA SER A 541 11.42 24.01 -3.80
C SER A 541 10.08 24.32 -3.17
N SER A 542 9.60 23.38 -2.34
CA SER A 542 8.36 23.53 -1.58
C SER A 542 8.48 22.97 -0.18
N PHE A 543 7.70 23.55 0.73
CA PHE A 543 7.31 22.91 1.98
C PHE A 543 5.94 22.29 1.83
N LYS A 544 5.77 21.08 2.39
CA LYS A 544 4.50 20.37 2.41
C LYS A 544 4.17 19.91 3.83
N ALA A 545 2.89 19.89 4.15
CA ALA A 545 2.37 19.37 5.41
C ALA A 545 1.16 18.48 5.14
N SER A 546 0.95 17.45 5.96
CA SER A 546 -0.26 16.64 5.88
C SER A 546 -0.72 16.16 7.23
N TYR A 547 -2.02 15.99 7.34
CA TYR A 547 -2.73 15.34 8.44
C TYR A 547 -3.72 14.32 7.88
N ASN A 548 -3.72 13.12 8.45
CA ASN A 548 -4.69 12.09 8.12
C ASN A 548 -5.20 11.44 9.39
N ARG A 549 -6.54 11.37 9.52
CA ARG A 549 -7.21 10.45 10.43
C ARG A 549 -7.75 9.27 9.65
N MET A 550 -7.52 8.04 10.16
CA MET A 550 -7.92 6.80 9.49
C MET A 550 -8.43 5.77 10.50
N ALA A 551 -9.36 4.92 10.06
CA ALA A 551 -9.88 3.80 10.85
C ALA A 551 -9.57 2.47 10.16
N GLN A 552 -9.29 1.43 10.98
CA GLN A 552 -9.11 0.06 10.52
C GLN A 552 -10.00 -0.88 11.32
N TYR A 553 -10.74 -1.72 10.61
CA TYR A 553 -11.73 -2.62 11.19
C TYR A 553 -11.36 -4.09 11.13
N LEU A 554 -10.31 -4.44 10.38
CA LEU A 554 -9.78 -5.79 10.24
C LEU A 554 -8.40 -5.86 10.87
N HIS A 555 -8.20 -6.81 11.78
CA HIS A 555 -6.97 -6.99 12.55
C HIS A 555 -6.33 -8.32 12.18
N LEU A 556 -5.05 -8.34 11.87
CA LEU A 556 -4.25 -9.56 11.81
C LEU A 556 -3.64 -9.80 13.19
N ILE A 557 -4.06 -10.87 13.82
CA ILE A 557 -3.59 -11.25 15.15
C ILE A 557 -2.51 -12.32 14.97
N SER A 558 -1.29 -11.97 15.36
CA SER A 558 -0.11 -12.80 15.24
C SER A 558 0.70 -12.76 16.53
N ASN A 559 1.27 -13.88 16.92
CA ASN A 559 2.25 -13.99 18.01
C ASN A 559 3.68 -14.20 17.50
N THR A 560 3.91 -14.04 16.21
CA THR A 560 5.21 -14.16 15.56
C THR A 560 5.79 -12.78 15.24
N ASN A 561 7.12 -12.70 15.12
CA ASN A 561 7.81 -11.44 14.78
C ASN A 561 7.52 -11.00 13.34
N ALA A 562 7.17 -11.93 12.48
CA ALA A 562 6.82 -11.69 11.08
C ALA A 562 5.52 -12.43 10.76
N PRO A 563 4.54 -11.78 10.13
CA PRO A 563 3.29 -12.42 9.78
C PRO A 563 3.49 -13.67 8.93
N THR A 564 2.72 -14.69 9.26
CA THR A 564 2.66 -15.96 8.54
C THR A 564 1.27 -16.15 7.96
N PRO A 565 1.09 -16.98 6.95
CA PRO A 565 -0.24 -17.33 6.48
C PRO A 565 -1.15 -17.99 7.54
N LEU A 566 -0.59 -18.49 8.66
CA LEU A 566 -1.33 -19.06 9.80
C LEU A 566 -2.00 -18.01 10.71
N ASP A 567 -1.64 -16.73 10.55
CA ASP A 567 -2.15 -15.67 11.40
C ASP A 567 -3.64 -15.40 11.13
N VAL A 568 -4.36 -15.05 12.19
CA VAL A 568 -5.82 -14.97 12.17
C VAL A 568 -6.29 -13.54 11.87
N TYR A 569 -7.11 -13.40 10.84
CA TYR A 569 -7.86 -12.16 10.62
C TYR A 569 -9.13 -12.12 11.44
N ALA A 570 -9.28 -11.10 12.28
CA ALA A 570 -10.47 -10.87 13.10
C ALA A 570 -11.09 -9.50 12.76
N PRO A 571 -12.41 -9.43 12.50
CA PRO A 571 -13.12 -8.15 12.36
C PRO A 571 -13.35 -7.49 13.73
N SER A 572 -13.40 -6.16 13.74
CA SER A 572 -13.85 -5.40 14.91
C SER A 572 -15.24 -5.86 15.39
N GLY A 573 -15.48 -5.76 16.67
CA GLY A 573 -16.71 -6.24 17.30
C GLY A 573 -16.85 -5.74 18.73
N PRO A 574 -17.75 -6.32 19.53
CA PRO A 574 -17.98 -5.89 20.90
C PRO A 574 -16.70 -5.84 21.74
N TYR A 575 -15.79 -6.80 21.54
CA TYR A 575 -14.56 -6.96 22.32
C TYR A 575 -13.30 -6.48 21.60
N LEU A 576 -13.35 -6.27 20.27
CA LEU A 576 -12.23 -5.82 19.44
C LEU A 576 -12.59 -4.47 18.80
N LYS A 577 -12.13 -3.36 19.39
CA LYS A 577 -12.42 -2.02 18.88
C LYS A 577 -11.61 -1.72 17.61
N PRO A 578 -12.12 -0.87 16.70
CA PRO A 578 -11.36 -0.40 15.54
C PRO A 578 -10.07 0.30 15.97
N GLN A 579 -8.98 0.07 15.24
CA GLN A 579 -7.79 0.89 15.37
C GLN A 579 -8.05 2.25 14.72
N LEU A 580 -7.65 3.33 15.42
CA LEU A 580 -7.73 4.70 14.92
C LEU A 580 -6.32 5.28 14.85
N LEU A 581 -5.98 5.88 13.72
CA LEU A 581 -4.72 6.57 13.50
C LEU A 581 -4.94 8.07 13.35
N ASP A 582 -4.09 8.85 14.01
CA ASP A 582 -3.81 10.25 13.67
C ASP A 582 -2.35 10.35 13.20
N GLN A 583 -2.13 10.77 11.95
CA GLN A 583 -0.82 10.91 11.35
C GLN A 583 -0.56 12.36 10.93
N TYR A 584 0.59 12.88 11.30
CA TYR A 584 1.12 14.18 10.92
C TYR A 584 2.41 14.01 10.13
N ALA A 585 2.61 14.79 9.09
CA ALA A 585 3.89 14.83 8.38
C ALA A 585 4.20 16.23 7.89
N LEU A 586 5.49 16.57 7.88
CA LEU A 586 6.05 17.80 7.32
C LEU A 586 7.21 17.42 6.41
N GLY A 587 7.33 18.07 5.26
CA GLY A 587 8.37 17.75 4.29
C GLY A 587 8.93 18.96 3.56
N TYR A 588 10.21 18.89 3.20
CA TYR A 588 10.90 19.81 2.31
C TYR A 588 11.33 19.07 1.06
N PHE A 589 10.97 19.64 -0.09
CA PHE A 589 11.20 19.05 -1.42
C PHE A 589 11.99 20.05 -2.25
N LYS A 590 13.07 19.57 -2.88
CA LYS A 590 13.92 20.42 -3.71
C LYS A 590 14.38 19.69 -4.96
N LYS A 591 14.27 20.37 -6.10
CA LYS A 591 14.86 19.96 -7.39
C LYS A 591 16.08 20.83 -7.69
N ILE A 592 17.10 20.22 -8.27
CA ILE A 592 18.39 20.85 -8.54
C ILE A 592 18.76 20.55 -9.99
N ARG A 593 19.29 21.56 -10.71
CA ARG A 593 19.74 21.44 -12.12
C ARG A 593 18.68 20.84 -13.04
N ASN A 594 17.53 21.51 -13.18
CA ASN A 594 16.43 21.06 -14.02
C ASN A 594 16.06 19.58 -13.77
N ASN A 595 15.87 19.24 -12.47
CA ASN A 595 15.54 17.90 -12.01
C ASN A 595 16.59 16.81 -12.33
N GLU A 596 17.85 17.18 -12.57
CA GLU A 596 18.92 16.18 -12.61
C GLU A 596 19.05 15.50 -11.25
N TYR A 597 18.90 16.27 -10.17
CA TYR A 597 18.85 15.76 -8.80
C TYR A 597 17.57 16.22 -8.10
N SER A 598 17.05 15.40 -7.20
CA SER A 598 15.99 15.79 -6.28
C SER A 598 16.32 15.34 -4.85
N ILE A 599 15.91 16.14 -3.89
CA ILE A 599 16.07 15.89 -2.46
C ILE A 599 14.69 16.02 -1.81
N GLU A 600 14.32 15.02 -1.05
CA GLU A 600 13.09 14.97 -0.26
C GLU A 600 13.47 14.66 1.19
N THR A 601 13.00 15.47 2.12
CA THR A 601 13.20 15.25 3.56
C THR A 601 11.86 15.38 4.25
N GLU A 602 11.45 14.35 4.98
CA GLU A 602 10.16 14.31 5.66
C GLU A 602 10.33 13.91 7.13
N ILE A 603 9.58 14.52 8.01
CA ILE A 603 9.36 14.08 9.39
C ILE A 603 7.92 13.63 9.54
N PHE A 604 7.69 12.58 10.31
CA PHE A 604 6.35 12.05 10.55
C PHE A 604 6.15 11.68 12.02
N TYR A 605 4.89 11.72 12.44
CA TYR A 605 4.42 11.21 13.72
C TYR A 605 3.08 10.51 13.53
N LYS A 606 2.95 9.31 14.08
CA LYS A 606 1.73 8.49 14.11
C LYS A 606 1.32 8.23 15.55
N ASP A 607 0.04 8.42 15.88
CA ASP A 607 -0.60 7.99 17.11
C ASP A 607 -1.70 7.00 16.78
N ILE A 608 -1.62 5.79 17.36
CA ILE A 608 -2.54 4.69 17.07
C ILE A 608 -3.26 4.30 18.36
N GLN A 609 -4.57 4.40 18.33
CA GLN A 609 -5.44 3.97 19.42
C GLN A 609 -5.97 2.56 19.15
N ASN A 610 -6.33 1.83 20.23
CA ASN A 610 -6.87 0.47 20.21
C ASN A 610 -5.93 -0.53 19.48
N ARG A 611 -4.62 -0.34 19.62
CA ARG A 611 -3.64 -1.31 19.12
C ARG A 611 -3.77 -2.62 19.88
N LEU A 612 -3.92 -3.74 19.17
CA LEU A 612 -4.01 -5.05 19.79
C LEU A 612 -2.61 -5.63 20.04
N ASP A 613 -2.47 -6.32 21.19
CA ASP A 613 -1.35 -7.20 21.48
C ASP A 613 -1.88 -8.47 22.17
N TYR A 614 -1.19 -9.58 21.99
CA TYR A 614 -1.58 -10.87 22.56
C TYR A 614 -1.10 -11.01 24.02
N ARG A 615 -1.87 -11.71 24.85
CA ARG A 615 -1.44 -12.08 26.20
C ARG A 615 -0.29 -13.09 26.19
N ASN A 616 0.43 -13.25 27.29
CA ASN A 616 1.43 -14.33 27.43
C ASN A 616 0.72 -15.69 27.39
N GLY A 617 1.25 -16.63 26.60
CA GLY A 617 0.65 -17.93 26.40
C GLY A 617 -0.63 -17.95 25.55
N ALA A 618 -0.82 -16.93 24.69
CA ALA A 618 -1.98 -16.84 23.80
C ALA A 618 -2.04 -18.00 22.80
N GLN A 619 -3.24 -18.54 22.62
CA GLN A 619 -3.57 -19.58 21.64
C GLN A 619 -4.36 -18.94 20.49
N LEU A 620 -3.70 -18.66 19.39
CA LEU A 620 -4.26 -17.89 18.28
C LEU A 620 -4.80 -18.76 17.14
N ILE A 621 -4.22 -19.94 16.92
CA ILE A 621 -4.59 -20.83 15.81
C ILE A 621 -5.86 -21.61 16.15
N ALA A 622 -6.79 -21.66 15.21
CA ALA A 622 -8.06 -22.40 15.34
C ALA A 622 -8.86 -22.05 16.60
N ASN A 623 -8.83 -20.77 17.01
CA ASN A 623 -9.51 -20.29 18.20
C ASN A 623 -10.75 -19.46 17.81
N ASP A 624 -11.95 -19.92 18.20
CA ASP A 624 -13.21 -19.21 17.94
C ASP A 624 -13.41 -18.00 18.88
N ALA A 625 -12.77 -18.01 20.06
CA ALA A 625 -12.82 -16.97 21.08
C ALA A 625 -11.53 -16.13 21.12
N ILE A 626 -11.08 -15.66 19.95
CA ILE A 626 -9.82 -14.90 19.80
C ILE A 626 -9.78 -13.63 20.66
N GLU A 627 -10.92 -13.07 21.02
CA GLU A 627 -11.06 -11.94 21.93
C GLU A 627 -10.56 -12.21 23.35
N GLY A 628 -10.51 -13.48 23.77
CA GLY A 628 -9.92 -13.91 25.04
C GLY A 628 -8.39 -14.04 25.01
N GLU A 629 -7.75 -13.74 23.91
CA GLU A 629 -6.30 -13.88 23.71
C GLU A 629 -5.57 -12.54 23.54
N VAL A 630 -6.32 -11.44 23.42
CA VAL A 630 -5.74 -10.14 23.07
C VAL A 630 -6.13 -9.03 24.06
N LEU A 631 -5.21 -8.09 24.22
CA LEU A 631 -5.35 -6.87 25.00
C LEU A 631 -5.32 -5.66 24.05
N SER A 632 -6.04 -4.60 24.42
CA SER A 632 -6.05 -3.33 23.69
C SER A 632 -5.11 -2.32 24.33
N GLY A 633 -4.30 -1.67 23.53
CA GLY A 633 -3.35 -0.67 23.96
C GLY A 633 -3.26 0.50 22.98
N LYS A 634 -2.09 1.09 22.90
CA LYS A 634 -1.74 2.22 22.04
C LYS A 634 -0.48 1.91 21.25
N GLY A 635 -0.31 2.58 20.11
CA GLY A 635 0.92 2.56 19.34
C GLY A 635 1.36 3.96 18.99
N ARG A 636 2.66 4.17 18.80
CA ARG A 636 3.22 5.40 18.24
C ARG A 636 4.38 5.07 17.34
N ALA A 637 4.52 5.86 16.27
CA ALA A 637 5.69 5.78 15.41
C ALA A 637 6.10 7.19 14.97
N TYR A 638 7.39 7.48 14.93
CA TYR A 638 7.91 8.77 14.52
C TYR A 638 9.27 8.60 13.87
N GLY A 639 9.62 9.54 12.98
CA GLY A 639 10.90 9.44 12.31
C GLY A 639 11.19 10.55 11.32
N LEU A 640 12.39 10.48 10.79
CA LEU A 640 12.95 11.32 9.73
C LEU A 640 13.24 10.44 8.53
N GLU A 641 12.74 10.82 7.36
CA GLU A 641 13.03 10.21 6.07
C GLU A 641 13.84 11.18 5.21
N PHE A 642 14.84 10.66 4.52
CA PHE A 642 15.65 11.39 3.56
C PHE A 642 15.75 10.58 2.26
N LEU A 643 15.51 11.22 1.13
CA LEU A 643 15.63 10.63 -0.19
C LEU A 643 16.36 11.59 -1.12
N ALA A 644 17.50 11.16 -1.65
CA ALA A 644 18.23 11.85 -2.69
C ALA A 644 18.22 11.03 -3.97
N LYS A 645 17.76 11.60 -5.07
CA LYS A 645 17.69 10.94 -6.39
C LYS A 645 18.57 11.65 -7.39
N LYS A 646 19.21 10.90 -8.27
CA LYS A 646 19.79 11.36 -9.52
C LYS A 646 18.97 10.77 -10.67
N ASN A 647 18.29 11.65 -11.41
CA ASN A 647 17.25 11.27 -12.35
C ASN A 647 17.72 11.18 -13.81
N LYS A 648 18.86 11.80 -14.17
CA LYS A 648 19.30 11.94 -15.57
C LYS A 648 20.75 11.48 -15.77
N GLY A 649 21.07 11.09 -17.01
CA GLY A 649 22.39 10.69 -17.46
C GLY A 649 22.64 9.18 -17.33
N LYS A 650 23.82 8.73 -17.72
CA LYS A 650 24.21 7.31 -17.70
C LYS A 650 24.24 6.68 -16.32
N PHE A 651 24.37 7.49 -15.30
CA PHE A 651 24.36 7.10 -13.90
C PHE A 651 23.12 7.69 -13.25
N THR A 652 22.17 6.83 -12.83
CA THR A 652 20.93 7.22 -12.18
C THR A 652 20.71 6.36 -10.93
N GLY A 653 19.77 6.76 -10.06
CA GLY A 653 19.48 6.00 -8.86
C GLY A 653 19.08 6.88 -7.67
N TRP A 654 19.04 6.29 -6.49
CA TRP A 654 18.72 7.01 -5.26
C TRP A 654 19.41 6.45 -4.04
N LEU A 655 19.51 7.29 -3.02
CA LEU A 655 19.88 6.98 -1.67
C LEU A 655 18.69 7.33 -0.76
N ALA A 656 18.21 6.36 -0.02
CA ALA A 656 17.15 6.51 0.97
C ALA A 656 17.71 6.24 2.37
N TYR A 657 17.33 7.08 3.34
CA TYR A 657 17.66 6.90 4.74
C TYR A 657 16.44 7.16 5.61
N THR A 658 16.20 6.29 6.56
CA THR A 658 15.15 6.46 7.55
C THR A 658 15.73 6.29 8.95
N LEU A 659 15.48 7.27 9.81
CA LEU A 659 15.68 7.20 11.25
C LEU A 659 14.29 7.16 11.89
N SER A 660 13.91 6.06 12.53
CA SER A 660 12.56 5.94 13.07
C SER A 660 12.51 5.12 14.37
N ARG A 661 11.42 5.30 15.09
CA ARG A 661 11.04 4.51 16.25
C ARG A 661 9.58 4.11 16.14
N SER A 662 9.29 2.83 16.41
CA SER A 662 7.94 2.32 16.50
C SER A 662 7.76 1.60 17.83
N GLU A 663 6.81 2.04 18.63
CA GLU A 663 6.56 1.56 19.99
C GLU A 663 5.09 1.28 20.21
N GLN A 664 4.81 0.40 21.16
CA GLN A 664 3.46 0.11 21.61
C GLN A 664 3.42 0.09 23.15
N GLN A 665 2.24 0.31 23.70
CA GLN A 665 1.97 0.29 25.12
C GLN A 665 0.64 -0.42 25.36
N THR A 666 0.66 -1.45 26.18
CA THR A 666 -0.53 -2.22 26.55
C THR A 666 -0.66 -2.21 28.06
N PRO A 667 -1.28 -1.15 28.64
CA PRO A 667 -1.45 -1.03 30.08
C PRO A 667 -2.51 -2.02 30.60
N GLY A 668 -2.51 -2.28 31.89
CA GLY A 668 -3.62 -2.97 32.55
C GLY A 668 -4.93 -2.18 32.42
N ARG A 669 -6.06 -2.87 32.43
CA ARG A 669 -7.40 -2.27 32.38
C ARG A 669 -7.81 -1.62 33.70
N THR A 670 -7.18 -2.08 34.79
CA THR A 670 -7.33 -1.57 36.15
C THR A 670 -5.97 -1.32 36.79
N PRO A 671 -5.89 -0.59 37.93
CA PRO A 671 -4.61 -0.38 38.63
C PRO A 671 -3.94 -1.65 39.18
N ILE A 672 -4.68 -2.77 39.30
CA ILE A 672 -4.15 -4.05 39.80
C ILE A 672 -3.50 -4.84 38.66
N GLU A 673 -3.98 -4.67 37.42
CA GLU A 673 -3.49 -5.41 36.29
C GLU A 673 -2.15 -4.83 35.79
N THR A 674 -1.17 -5.70 35.60
CA THR A 674 0.18 -5.27 35.17
C THR A 674 0.24 -4.85 33.69
N GLY A 675 -0.67 -5.35 32.84
CA GLY A 675 -0.55 -5.17 31.38
C GLY A 675 0.61 -5.96 30.80
N ILE A 676 1.06 -5.57 29.59
CA ILE A 676 2.25 -6.12 28.95
C ILE A 676 3.46 -5.22 29.33
N ASN A 677 4.58 -5.83 29.72
CA ASN A 677 5.77 -5.12 30.17
C ASN A 677 5.48 -4.06 31.27
N ASN A 678 4.64 -4.41 32.23
CA ASN A 678 4.17 -3.52 33.30
C ASN A 678 3.52 -2.23 32.77
N GLY A 679 2.82 -2.33 31.63
CA GLY A 679 2.14 -1.19 31.01
C GLY A 679 3.04 -0.09 30.51
N THR A 680 4.34 -0.30 30.39
CA THR A 680 5.30 0.69 29.86
C THR A 680 5.38 0.62 28.32
N TRP A 681 5.96 1.65 27.69
CA TRP A 681 6.24 1.63 26.26
C TRP A 681 7.36 0.64 25.93
N TYR A 682 7.16 -0.18 24.88
CA TYR A 682 8.14 -1.13 24.38
C TYR A 682 8.16 -1.13 22.84
N PRO A 683 9.30 -1.51 22.21
CA PRO A 683 9.40 -1.53 20.77
C PRO A 683 8.39 -2.48 20.13
N SER A 684 7.77 -2.08 19.01
CA SER A 684 7.01 -2.98 18.15
C SER A 684 7.94 -4.03 17.54
N ALA A 685 7.43 -5.24 17.26
CA ALA A 685 8.23 -6.35 16.70
C ALA A 685 8.93 -6.01 15.36
N TYR A 686 8.45 -5.00 14.67
CA TYR A 686 8.95 -4.52 13.37
C TYR A 686 9.70 -3.17 13.46
N ASP A 687 10.05 -2.69 14.67
CA ASP A 687 10.84 -1.48 14.83
C ASP A 687 12.25 -1.63 14.25
N LYS A 688 12.66 -0.69 13.41
CA LYS A 688 14.00 -0.59 12.83
C LYS A 688 14.48 0.85 12.94
N THR A 689 15.46 1.08 13.81
CA THR A 689 15.91 2.43 14.13
C THR A 689 16.58 3.11 12.94
N HIS A 690 17.47 2.40 12.25
CA HIS A 690 18.15 2.89 11.05
C HIS A 690 17.85 1.97 9.89
N ASP A 691 17.45 2.57 8.78
CA ASP A 691 17.28 1.90 7.49
C ASP A 691 17.96 2.75 6.41
N ILE A 692 18.89 2.15 5.69
CA ILE A 692 19.62 2.76 4.57
C ILE A 692 19.43 1.88 3.36
N SER A 693 18.94 2.45 2.27
CA SER A 693 18.79 1.76 0.99
C SER A 693 19.40 2.61 -0.13
N ALA A 694 20.16 1.99 -1.00
CA ALA A 694 20.70 2.67 -2.17
C ALA A 694 20.48 1.80 -3.41
N TYR A 695 20.00 2.42 -4.47
CA TYR A 695 19.90 1.83 -5.79
C TYR A 695 20.70 2.66 -6.79
N VAL A 696 21.45 1.99 -7.62
CA VAL A 696 22.28 2.60 -8.67
C VAL A 696 22.07 1.85 -9.96
N ASN A 697 21.83 2.60 -11.03
CA ASN A 697 21.80 2.13 -12.41
C ASN A 697 22.90 2.84 -13.20
N PHE A 698 23.72 2.07 -13.92
CA PHE A 698 24.79 2.58 -14.77
C PHE A 698 24.68 2.02 -16.18
N GLU A 699 24.25 2.88 -17.12
CA GLU A 699 24.18 2.55 -18.53
C GLU A 699 25.57 2.80 -19.17
N LEU A 700 26.38 1.73 -19.25
CA LEU A 700 27.70 1.82 -19.87
C LEU A 700 27.58 2.15 -21.37
N ASN A 701 26.68 1.45 -22.07
CA ASN A 701 26.36 1.66 -23.47
C ASN A 701 25.04 0.96 -23.83
N LYS A 702 24.56 1.09 -25.07
CA LYS A 702 23.30 0.46 -25.56
C LYS A 702 23.22 -1.07 -25.44
N LYS A 703 24.31 -1.75 -25.02
CA LYS A 703 24.35 -3.22 -24.84
C LYS A 703 24.43 -3.64 -23.40
N TRP A 704 25.09 -2.86 -22.55
CA TRP A 704 25.38 -3.21 -21.17
C TRP A 704 24.83 -2.16 -20.22
N ASN A 705 24.02 -2.64 -19.30
CA ASN A 705 23.51 -1.90 -18.17
C ASN A 705 23.88 -2.63 -16.87
N PHE A 706 24.43 -1.93 -15.88
CA PHE A 706 24.82 -2.46 -14.59
C PHE A 706 23.97 -1.84 -13.49
N ASN A 707 23.49 -2.68 -12.58
CA ASN A 707 22.69 -2.23 -11.46
C ASN A 707 23.27 -2.76 -10.14
N ALA A 708 23.11 -1.96 -9.09
CA ALA A 708 23.45 -2.35 -7.74
C ALA A 708 22.37 -1.88 -6.77
N ASN A 709 22.06 -2.69 -5.78
CA ASN A 709 21.29 -2.24 -4.64
C ASN A 709 22.01 -2.62 -3.34
N PHE A 710 21.97 -1.71 -2.37
CA PHE A 710 22.51 -1.90 -1.03
C PHE A 710 21.42 -1.64 -0.01
N VAL A 711 21.34 -2.51 1.00
CA VAL A 711 20.40 -2.36 2.12
C VAL A 711 21.14 -2.58 3.43
N PHE A 712 20.94 -1.66 4.37
CA PHE A 712 21.35 -1.82 5.76
C PHE A 712 20.17 -1.50 6.68
N GLN A 713 19.90 -2.38 7.65
CA GLN A 713 18.84 -2.19 8.63
C GLN A 713 19.32 -2.58 10.03
N THR A 714 18.96 -1.78 11.04
CA THR A 714 19.10 -2.20 12.45
C THR A 714 18.25 -3.48 12.66
N GLY A 715 18.76 -4.40 13.46
CA GLY A 715 18.04 -5.64 13.80
C GLY A 715 16.68 -5.35 14.43
N GLN A 716 15.68 -6.13 14.02
CA GLN A 716 14.33 -6.03 14.59
C GLN A 716 14.27 -6.56 16.01
N PRO A 717 13.36 -6.04 16.86
CA PRO A 717 13.12 -6.54 18.19
C PRO A 717 12.70 -8.00 18.21
N THR A 718 13.11 -8.72 19.25
CA THR A 718 12.79 -10.13 19.45
C THR A 718 12.80 -10.45 20.95
N ASN A 719 12.41 -11.68 21.28
CA ASN A 719 12.41 -12.18 22.64
C ASN A 719 13.47 -13.28 22.76
N PHE A 720 14.45 -13.06 23.64
CA PHE A 720 15.42 -14.10 24.01
C PHE A 720 15.15 -14.59 25.43
N PRO A 721 15.32 -15.87 25.74
CA PRO A 721 15.28 -16.34 27.12
C PRO A 721 16.42 -15.71 27.92
N VAL A 722 16.11 -15.26 29.15
CA VAL A 722 17.09 -14.68 30.07
C VAL A 722 17.64 -15.69 31.06
N SER A 723 16.90 -16.78 31.29
CA SER A 723 17.28 -17.90 32.11
C SER A 723 16.53 -19.15 31.69
N GLN A 724 16.90 -20.29 32.27
CA GLN A 724 16.11 -21.52 32.18
C GLN A 724 15.96 -22.16 33.54
N SER A 725 14.88 -22.88 33.76
CA SER A 725 14.59 -23.69 34.93
C SER A 725 14.31 -25.14 34.51
N GLN A 726 14.58 -26.05 35.41
CA GLN A 726 14.22 -27.47 35.21
C GLN A 726 13.00 -27.81 36.06
N PHE A 727 11.98 -28.39 35.47
CA PHE A 727 10.82 -28.88 36.16
C PHE A 727 10.44 -30.26 35.65
N GLN A 728 10.45 -31.25 36.51
CA GLN A 728 10.18 -32.65 36.19
C GLN A 728 10.93 -33.17 34.94
N GLY A 729 12.20 -32.78 34.79
CA GLY A 729 13.04 -33.19 33.68
C GLY A 729 12.85 -32.38 32.39
N LEU A 730 11.92 -31.44 32.39
CA LEU A 730 11.71 -30.51 31.27
C LEU A 730 12.48 -29.22 31.49
N THR A 731 13.20 -28.79 30.46
CA THR A 731 13.85 -27.46 30.46
C THR A 731 12.82 -26.39 30.04
N ILE A 732 12.57 -25.44 30.92
CA ILE A 732 11.65 -24.33 30.70
C ILE A 732 12.46 -23.06 30.51
N ALA A 733 12.35 -22.45 29.34
CA ALA A 733 12.96 -21.16 29.04
C ALA A 733 12.14 -20.02 29.67
N ASN A 734 12.81 -19.15 30.44
CA ASN A 734 12.18 -17.99 31.08
C ASN A 734 12.51 -16.73 30.28
N TYR A 735 11.47 -15.98 29.94
CA TYR A 735 11.56 -14.72 29.20
C TYR A 735 11.30 -13.56 30.14
N ALA A 736 12.03 -12.45 30.00
CA ALA A 736 11.78 -11.24 30.77
C ALA A 736 10.67 -10.39 30.14
N THR A 737 11.04 -9.30 29.50
CA THR A 737 10.14 -8.34 28.89
C THR A 737 10.06 -8.54 27.37
N ARG A 738 8.89 -8.28 26.79
CA ARG A 738 8.65 -8.46 25.34
C ARG A 738 9.44 -7.45 24.53
N ASN A 739 10.06 -7.90 23.42
CA ASN A 739 10.73 -7.09 22.40
C ASN A 739 11.90 -6.23 22.91
N GLN A 740 12.57 -6.66 23.98
CA GLN A 740 13.70 -5.91 24.56
C GLN A 740 15.04 -6.21 23.87
N GLN A 741 15.22 -7.38 23.32
CA GLN A 741 16.41 -7.76 22.58
C GLN A 741 16.24 -7.49 21.10
N ARG A 742 17.33 -7.53 20.34
CA ARG A 742 17.31 -7.34 18.89
C ARG A 742 18.12 -8.42 18.18
N LEU A 743 17.64 -8.81 17.01
CA LEU A 743 18.43 -9.59 16.07
C LEU A 743 19.65 -8.76 15.63
N PRO A 744 20.73 -9.41 15.15
CA PRO A 744 21.85 -8.72 14.52
C PRO A 744 21.39 -7.83 13.35
N SER A 745 22.13 -6.74 13.09
CA SER A 745 21.87 -5.87 11.96
C SER A 745 21.89 -6.64 10.63
N TYR A 746 20.93 -6.31 9.76
CA TYR A 746 20.84 -6.83 8.41
C TYR A 746 21.61 -5.94 7.45
N ASN A 747 22.45 -6.52 6.58
CA ASN A 747 22.95 -5.79 5.41
C ASN A 747 23.18 -6.71 4.22
N ARG A 748 23.07 -6.13 3.02
CA ARG A 748 23.17 -6.87 1.77
C ARG A 748 23.55 -5.94 0.64
N LEU A 749 24.38 -6.43 -0.27
CA LEU A 749 24.66 -5.84 -1.57
C LEU A 749 24.27 -6.85 -2.65
N ASP A 750 23.46 -6.40 -3.63
CA ASP A 750 23.11 -7.18 -4.81
C ASP A 750 23.59 -6.46 -6.06
N LEU A 751 24.07 -7.20 -7.03
CA LEU A 751 24.56 -6.69 -8.30
C LEU A 751 23.85 -7.36 -9.47
N SER A 752 23.63 -6.64 -10.55
CA SER A 752 23.21 -7.25 -11.82
C SER A 752 23.84 -6.57 -13.03
N ALA A 753 23.95 -7.34 -14.10
CA ALA A 753 24.39 -6.88 -15.41
C ALA A 753 23.40 -7.37 -16.47
N THR A 754 22.83 -6.43 -17.21
CA THR A 754 21.92 -6.71 -18.33
C THR A 754 22.66 -6.57 -19.64
N LEU A 755 22.64 -7.63 -20.44
CA LEU A 755 23.16 -7.65 -21.80
C LEU A 755 22.02 -7.65 -22.80
N THR A 756 21.90 -6.58 -23.59
CA THR A 756 20.99 -6.47 -24.73
C THR A 756 21.77 -6.66 -26.03
N PRO A 757 21.75 -7.86 -26.64
CA PRO A 757 22.46 -8.11 -27.88
C PRO A 757 21.92 -7.25 -29.02
N LYS A 758 22.80 -6.85 -29.98
CA LYS A 758 22.32 -6.26 -31.24
C LYS A 758 21.57 -7.34 -32.03
N ASN A 759 20.25 -7.25 -31.99
CA ASN A 759 19.42 -8.21 -32.69
C ASN A 759 19.36 -7.87 -34.19
N LYS A 760 19.79 -8.79 -35.05
CA LYS A 760 19.63 -8.69 -36.50
C LYS A 760 18.19 -8.99 -36.94
N ASN A 761 17.47 -9.73 -36.12
CA ASN A 761 16.07 -10.07 -36.35
C ASN A 761 15.18 -9.06 -35.60
N LYS A 762 14.36 -8.30 -36.33
CA LYS A 762 13.51 -7.23 -35.76
C LYS A 762 12.29 -7.79 -34.99
N THR A 763 11.97 -9.06 -35.12
CA THR A 763 10.74 -9.67 -34.59
C THR A 763 10.85 -10.03 -33.12
N ILE A 764 12.00 -10.55 -32.68
CA ILE A 764 12.22 -10.91 -31.24
C ILE A 764 13.36 -10.09 -30.70
N LYS A 765 13.10 -9.33 -29.65
CA LYS A 765 14.10 -8.64 -28.85
C LYS A 765 14.34 -9.46 -27.58
N GLY A 766 15.60 -9.81 -27.31
CA GLY A 766 15.96 -10.56 -26.11
C GLY A 766 17.06 -9.87 -25.32
N GLU A 767 17.07 -10.10 -24.02
CA GLU A 767 18.12 -9.62 -23.12
C GLU A 767 18.49 -10.70 -22.09
N TRP A 768 19.73 -10.75 -21.69
CA TRP A 768 20.24 -11.59 -20.63
C TRP A 768 20.49 -10.76 -19.38
N VAL A 769 19.93 -11.17 -18.26
CA VAL A 769 20.17 -10.57 -16.95
C VAL A 769 20.96 -11.54 -16.09
N PHE A 770 22.18 -11.15 -15.74
CA PHE A 770 23.05 -11.86 -14.80
C PHE A 770 22.97 -11.13 -13.47
N SER A 771 22.63 -11.82 -12.39
CA SER A 771 22.55 -11.19 -11.07
C SER A 771 23.19 -12.05 -9.99
N ILE A 772 23.69 -11.37 -8.97
CA ILE A 772 24.24 -11.96 -7.75
C ILE A 772 23.55 -11.27 -6.57
N TYR A 773 22.76 -12.03 -5.86
CA TYR A 773 22.18 -11.62 -4.60
C TYR A 773 23.14 -11.87 -3.45
N ASN A 774 23.26 -10.93 -2.52
CA ASN A 774 24.12 -11.03 -1.34
C ASN A 774 25.59 -11.30 -1.66
N VAL A 775 26.21 -10.38 -2.40
CA VAL A 775 27.62 -10.50 -2.89
C VAL A 775 28.62 -10.80 -1.78
N TYR A 776 28.39 -10.29 -0.57
CA TYR A 776 29.29 -10.55 0.58
C TYR A 776 29.12 -11.96 1.17
N ASN A 777 28.14 -12.74 0.75
CA ASN A 777 27.76 -13.99 1.40
C ASN A 777 27.48 -13.83 2.91
N ARG A 778 26.85 -12.70 3.29
CA ARG A 778 26.55 -12.45 4.69
C ARG A 778 25.35 -13.29 5.13
N MET A 779 25.53 -14.10 6.14
CA MET A 779 24.46 -14.87 6.75
C MET A 779 23.63 -13.96 7.67
N ASN A 780 22.65 -13.26 7.08
CA ASN A 780 21.72 -12.42 7.84
C ASN A 780 20.79 -13.30 8.68
N ALA A 781 20.52 -12.89 9.91
CA ALA A 781 19.66 -13.65 10.80
C ALA A 781 18.18 -13.49 10.41
N ALA A 782 17.52 -14.57 10.04
CA ALA A 782 16.07 -14.64 9.93
C ALA A 782 15.43 -14.89 11.30
N SER A 783 16.02 -15.79 12.10
CA SER A 783 15.65 -16.05 13.49
C SER A 783 16.85 -16.48 14.30
N ILE A 784 16.73 -16.40 15.63
CA ILE A 784 17.63 -17.01 16.59
C ILE A 784 16.79 -17.85 17.54
N THR A 785 17.09 -19.16 17.61
CA THR A 785 16.47 -20.12 18.51
C THR A 785 17.47 -20.59 19.55
N PHE A 786 17.02 -20.99 20.71
CA PHE A 786 17.84 -21.48 21.79
C PHE A 786 17.49 -22.94 22.06
N ARG A 787 18.52 -23.76 22.25
CA ARG A 787 18.36 -25.17 22.60
C ARG A 787 19.49 -25.61 23.54
N THR A 788 19.28 -26.69 24.23
CA THR A 788 20.37 -27.42 24.90
C THR A 788 20.90 -28.45 23.88
N ASN A 789 22.19 -28.45 23.66
CA ASN A 789 22.88 -29.48 22.85
C ASN A 789 22.83 -30.82 23.59
N GLU A 790 22.25 -31.83 22.99
CA GLU A 790 22.04 -33.14 23.62
C GLU A 790 23.35 -33.86 23.88
N ASP A 791 24.38 -33.65 23.08
CA ASP A 791 25.70 -34.33 23.19
C ASP A 791 26.59 -33.69 24.26
N THR A 792 26.52 -32.34 24.40
CA THR A 792 27.44 -31.61 25.27
C THR A 792 26.77 -31.07 26.54
N GLY A 793 25.43 -31.05 26.59
CA GLY A 793 24.65 -30.39 27.66
C GLY A 793 24.78 -28.86 27.67
N ALA A 794 25.48 -28.27 26.72
CA ALA A 794 25.66 -26.84 26.65
C ALA A 794 24.44 -26.11 26.02
N ASN A 795 24.14 -24.89 26.50
CA ASN A 795 23.12 -24.06 25.88
C ASN A 795 23.68 -23.39 24.62
N GLU A 796 22.97 -23.53 23.52
CA GLU A 796 23.34 -23.00 22.21
C GLU A 796 22.30 -22.00 21.72
N ALA A 797 22.78 -20.91 21.09
CA ALA A 797 21.97 -20.02 20.29
C ALA A 797 22.21 -20.32 18.81
N LEU A 798 21.17 -20.81 18.12
CA LEU A 798 21.22 -21.17 16.71
C LEU A 798 20.67 -20.03 15.87
N ARG A 799 21.51 -19.45 15.03
CA ARG A 799 21.10 -18.44 14.04
C ARG A 799 20.67 -19.12 12.75
N THR A 800 19.41 -18.99 12.40
CA THR A 800 18.91 -19.41 11.09
C THR A 800 19.11 -18.28 10.10
N SER A 801 19.76 -18.57 8.98
CA SER A 801 19.91 -17.67 7.82
C SER A 801 19.34 -18.36 6.60
N ILE A 802 18.59 -17.61 5.75
CA ILE A 802 17.89 -18.21 4.62
C ILE A 802 18.77 -18.21 3.38
N PHE A 803 19.38 -17.05 3.08
CA PHE A 803 20.17 -16.88 1.88
C PHE A 803 21.61 -16.45 2.17
N GLY A 804 22.56 -17.21 1.58
CA GLY A 804 23.91 -16.77 1.31
C GLY A 804 24.01 -16.07 -0.04
N ILE A 805 25.15 -16.23 -0.72
CA ILE A 805 25.32 -15.76 -2.09
C ILE A 805 24.50 -16.59 -3.07
N LEU A 806 23.69 -15.93 -3.93
CA LEU A 806 22.87 -16.59 -4.93
C LEU A 806 23.10 -15.97 -6.30
N PRO A 807 23.82 -16.61 -7.19
CA PRO A 807 23.89 -16.22 -8.60
C PRO A 807 22.61 -16.62 -9.33
N SER A 808 22.18 -15.83 -10.28
CA SER A 808 21.06 -16.16 -11.15
C SER A 808 21.24 -15.61 -12.55
N VAL A 809 20.59 -16.27 -13.51
CA VAL A 809 20.56 -15.86 -14.92
C VAL A 809 19.11 -15.93 -15.39
N THR A 810 18.66 -14.89 -16.05
CA THR A 810 17.33 -14.82 -16.64
C THR A 810 17.43 -14.34 -18.08
N TYR A 811 16.70 -14.97 -18.98
CA TYR A 811 16.53 -14.52 -20.35
C TYR A 811 15.15 -13.92 -20.52
N ASN A 812 15.09 -12.63 -20.77
CA ASN A 812 13.84 -11.91 -21.09
C ASN A 812 13.73 -11.78 -22.61
N PHE A 813 12.48 -11.85 -23.11
CA PHE A 813 12.18 -11.66 -24.53
C PHE A 813 10.92 -10.83 -24.71
N LYS A 814 10.87 -10.12 -25.83
CA LYS A 814 9.70 -9.34 -26.29
C LYS A 814 9.53 -9.61 -27.79
N PHE A 815 8.29 -10.00 -28.14
CA PHE A 815 7.86 -10.27 -29.52
C PHE A 815 6.84 -9.22 -29.97
#